data_37d21fe8e87f4885897d4d93d609755d
#
_entry.id   37d21fe8e87f4885897d4d93d609755d
#
_cell.length_a   1.000
_cell.length_b   1.000
_cell.length_c   1.000
_cell.angle_alpha   90.00
_cell.angle_beta   90.00
_cell.angle_gamma   90.00
#
_symmetry.space_group_name_H-M   'P 1'
#
loop_
_entity.id
_entity.type
_entity.pdbx_description
1 polymer ?
#
loop_
_entity_poly.entity_id
_entity_poly.type
_entity_poly.pdbx_seq_one_letter_code
_entity_poly.pdbx_strand_id
1 'polypeptide(L)'
;MLEFFELLLKNKFISNIWRYVLEMIDQNISDDLLDKQQLMNLFTIYFSLIDDGNTTISLDEKVLKSKWQKKIEAVSEMLMQHEEIDLSQIDQIKQMSNICIDQQYLSKINEDDLSSVVGSNKIFVVSNQWLYLRKYDSAKRKIAKAIGRLFTKEYNNSIDFDYRKCTKDDFDLSKKQQEVVKKGINKNLIITGGPGTGKTTCVLFLLIALLENSDKNYNIYLVAPSGKAASRMKESISSTLDCVSEKYKKQNRKLFSIIDNLQQFTIHRLLEVDSKTSRFNYNEKHQFSSNSIFIIDEASMIDICLFSSLLESIQDDSRVFIMGDKNQLPSVESGAVFSALLDSKMLIKNGNIIELDESRRFSKDTEIYALASAINKGEQLVMAKDKWQDYKQFKIEKTDRKKCPIFYYQYVNSVSENKEIINYICNIWANEYYRELVKKATGINLDDKKRLDELYEMSLQGKILSAENLGYCGSRSINNFIKNMCVDKSVSTDVLYQYPGQIMMINTNNKVLDLYNGDNGIIVTLENSSIAYFMVKKSSLIQTEDGYRENRIFKIGEYLFYPLRLISQDEIDLAYAITIHKSQGSDYNNILVVLPNRIGHPLLNRQIIYTAITRTKGNTYILANQELLQKGCDNRLIRDCNIFQ
;
A
#
# COMPACT_ATOMS: atom_id res chain seq x y z
N MET A 1 16.63 1.29 31.52
CA MET A 1 15.64 1.76 30.52
C MET A 1 16.29 2.46 29.32
N LEU A 2 17.12 3.48 29.52
CA LEU A 2 17.88 4.12 28.44
C LEU A 2 18.76 3.11 27.68
N GLU A 3 19.46 2.21 28.34
CA GLU A 3 20.25 1.14 27.71
C GLU A 3 19.41 0.22 26.83
N PHE A 4 18.21 -0.12 27.26
CA PHE A 4 17.27 -0.91 26.46
C PHE A 4 16.77 -0.14 25.25
N PHE A 5 16.45 1.15 25.43
CA PHE A 5 16.06 2.02 24.32
C PHE A 5 17.19 2.17 23.30
N GLU A 6 18.43 2.30 23.76
CA GLU A 6 19.63 2.28 22.91
C GLU A 6 19.76 0.97 22.13
N LEU A 7 19.45 -0.16 22.75
CA LEU A 7 19.47 -1.46 22.10
C LEU A 7 18.39 -1.56 20.99
N LEU A 8 17.17 -1.04 21.25
CA LEU A 8 16.11 -0.95 20.24
C LEU A 8 16.49 -0.02 19.09
N LEU A 9 17.12 1.12 19.39
CA LEU A 9 17.64 2.07 18.39
C LEU A 9 18.75 1.45 17.53
N LYS A 10 19.74 0.85 18.18
CA LYS A 10 20.89 0.21 17.51
C LYS A 10 20.43 -0.86 16.52
N ASN A 11 19.38 -1.60 16.88
CA ASN A 11 18.81 -2.65 16.05
C ASN A 11 17.66 -2.16 15.13
N LYS A 12 17.42 -0.85 15.07
CA LYS A 12 16.42 -0.19 14.20
C LYS A 12 14.97 -0.65 14.46
N PHE A 13 14.64 -1.04 15.68
CA PHE A 13 13.26 -1.38 16.07
C PHE A 13 12.40 -0.16 16.37
N ILE A 14 13.04 0.97 16.63
CA ILE A 14 12.40 2.28 16.85
C ILE A 14 13.15 3.37 16.12
N SER A 15 12.47 4.46 15.81
CA SER A 15 13.04 5.60 15.10
C SER A 15 14.00 6.40 15.98
N ASN A 16 15.14 6.82 15.42
CA ASN A 16 16.10 7.67 16.12
C ASN A 16 15.52 9.00 16.64
N ILE A 17 14.44 9.50 16.04
CA ILE A 17 13.79 10.73 16.50
C ILE A 17 13.27 10.62 17.93
N TRP A 18 12.85 9.41 18.34
CA TRP A 18 12.31 9.19 19.68
C TRP A 18 13.37 9.29 20.78
N ARG A 19 14.63 9.01 20.45
CA ARG A 19 15.77 9.26 21.36
C ARG A 19 15.82 10.72 21.80
N TYR A 20 15.79 11.64 20.84
CA TYR A 20 15.83 13.07 21.16
C TYR A 20 14.61 13.51 21.96
N VAL A 21 13.44 12.96 21.66
CA VAL A 21 12.21 13.25 22.43
C VAL A 21 12.33 12.75 23.86
N LEU A 22 12.83 11.54 24.10
CA LEU A 22 13.03 11.00 25.45
C LEU A 22 14.11 11.77 26.22
N GLU A 23 15.24 12.10 25.59
CA GLU A 23 16.28 12.93 26.20
C GLU A 23 15.73 14.31 26.61
N MET A 24 14.93 14.93 25.76
CA MET A 24 14.28 16.22 26.06
C MET A 24 13.30 16.08 27.24
N ILE A 25 12.53 15.00 27.30
CA ILE A 25 11.62 14.72 28.42
C ILE A 25 12.41 14.49 29.69
N ASP A 26 13.48 13.68 29.66
CA ASP A 26 14.33 13.39 30.82
C ASP A 26 14.98 14.64 31.43
N GLN A 27 15.41 15.58 30.59
CA GLN A 27 16.00 16.86 31.01
C GLN A 27 14.99 17.82 31.65
N ASN A 28 13.71 17.74 31.29
CA ASN A 28 12.67 18.65 31.74
C ASN A 28 11.83 18.15 32.91
N ILE A 29 11.99 16.88 33.32
CA ILE A 29 11.30 16.34 34.48
C ILE A 29 12.05 16.76 35.75
N SER A 30 11.43 17.58 36.61
CA SER A 30 11.92 17.82 37.96
C SER A 30 11.70 16.60 38.83
N ASP A 31 12.65 16.28 39.70
CA ASP A 31 12.61 15.07 40.55
C ASP A 31 11.41 15.02 41.53
N ASP A 32 10.71 16.17 41.71
CA ASP A 32 9.53 16.30 42.57
C ASP A 32 8.18 15.97 41.91
N LEU A 33 8.15 15.74 40.58
CA LEU A 33 6.92 15.48 39.83
C LEU A 33 6.86 14.02 39.38
N LEU A 34 5.89 13.28 39.88
CA LEU A 34 5.55 11.92 39.44
C LEU A 34 6.75 10.94 39.48
N ASP A 35 6.52 9.70 39.73
CA ASP A 35 7.55 8.67 39.61
C ASP A 35 8.22 8.73 38.23
N LYS A 36 9.34 9.44 38.11
CA LYS A 36 10.10 9.67 36.87
C LYS A 36 10.32 8.36 36.11
N GLN A 37 10.58 7.29 36.85
CA GLN A 37 10.76 5.97 36.25
C GLN A 37 9.49 5.44 35.59
N GLN A 38 8.31 5.64 36.21
CA GLN A 38 7.01 5.20 35.65
C GLN A 38 6.70 5.96 34.35
N LEU A 39 6.98 7.26 34.34
CA LEU A 39 6.77 8.11 33.17
C LEU A 39 7.70 7.73 32.00
N MET A 40 8.98 7.49 32.29
CA MET A 40 9.95 7.03 31.29
C MET A 40 9.56 5.66 30.72
N ASN A 41 9.05 4.75 31.60
CA ASN A 41 8.51 3.45 31.16
C ASN A 41 7.34 3.65 30.19
N LEU A 42 6.39 4.52 30.56
CA LEU A 42 5.22 4.82 29.74
C LEU A 42 5.60 5.35 28.36
N PHE A 43 6.50 6.32 28.30
CA PHE A 43 6.93 6.90 27.02
C PHE A 43 7.73 5.91 26.17
N THR A 44 8.57 5.08 26.78
CA THR A 44 9.28 4.02 26.04
C THR A 44 8.30 3.05 25.37
N ILE A 45 7.30 2.59 26.11
CA ILE A 45 6.22 1.74 25.58
C ILE A 45 5.44 2.51 24.51
N TYR A 46 5.07 3.75 24.79
CA TYR A 46 4.31 4.60 23.87
C TYR A 46 5.01 4.74 22.51
N PHE A 47 6.25 5.18 22.48
CA PHE A 47 6.97 5.41 21.23
C PHE A 47 7.25 4.11 20.47
N SER A 48 7.54 3.01 21.19
CA SER A 48 7.71 1.71 20.56
C SER A 48 6.45 1.21 19.85
N LEU A 49 5.27 1.46 20.42
CA LEU A 49 4.00 1.07 19.83
C LEU A 49 3.52 2.02 18.73
N ILE A 50 3.86 3.32 18.82
CA ILE A 50 3.59 4.28 17.74
C ILE A 50 4.38 3.95 16.47
N ASP A 51 5.63 3.51 16.60
CA ASP A 51 6.44 3.06 15.45
C ASP A 51 5.86 1.80 14.76
N ASP A 52 5.03 1.01 15.46
CA ASP A 52 4.25 -0.08 14.85
C ASP A 52 3.01 0.44 14.08
N GLY A 53 2.83 1.75 14.01
CA GLY A 53 1.74 2.41 13.28
C GLY A 53 0.47 2.66 14.09
N ASN A 54 0.50 2.47 15.42
CA ASN A 54 -0.60 2.93 16.27
C ASN A 54 -0.65 4.46 16.31
N THR A 55 -1.80 5.05 16.59
CA THR A 55 -1.95 6.50 16.80
C THR A 55 -2.16 6.85 18.25
N THR A 56 -2.41 5.86 19.07
CA THR A 56 -2.72 5.96 20.50
C THR A 56 -2.36 4.69 21.25
N ILE A 57 -2.23 4.79 22.55
CA ILE A 57 -2.14 3.63 23.45
C ILE A 57 -3.20 3.72 24.56
N SER A 58 -3.68 2.57 25.02
CA SER A 58 -4.56 2.48 26.18
C SER A 58 -3.78 2.74 27.47
N LEU A 59 -4.38 3.49 28.39
CA LEU A 59 -3.89 3.66 29.76
C LEU A 59 -4.48 2.60 30.74
N ASP A 60 -5.08 1.54 30.22
CA ASP A 60 -5.41 0.35 30.99
C ASP A 60 -4.17 -0.54 31.14
N GLU A 61 -3.76 -0.82 32.38
CA GLU A 61 -2.55 -1.59 32.71
C GLU A 61 -2.52 -2.95 31.99
N LYS A 62 -3.63 -3.69 32.00
CA LYS A 62 -3.70 -5.04 31.42
C LYS A 62 -3.53 -5.01 29.92
N VAL A 63 -4.18 -4.04 29.25
CA VAL A 63 -4.10 -3.84 27.81
C VAL A 63 -2.68 -3.42 27.43
N LEU A 64 -2.12 -2.45 28.13
CA LEU A 64 -0.78 -1.92 27.88
C LEU A 64 0.28 -3.01 28.08
N LYS A 65 0.22 -3.74 29.20
CA LYS A 65 1.12 -4.85 29.51
C LYS A 65 1.06 -5.96 28.46
N SER A 66 -0.13 -6.36 28.04
CA SER A 66 -0.30 -7.40 27.02
C SER A 66 0.32 -6.99 25.67
N LYS A 67 0.16 -5.74 25.24
CA LYS A 67 0.77 -5.24 24.00
C LYS A 67 2.29 -5.14 24.12
N TRP A 68 2.77 -4.66 25.25
CA TRP A 68 4.18 -4.56 25.53
C TRP A 68 4.87 -5.92 25.54
N GLN A 69 4.30 -6.90 26.24
CA GLN A 69 4.82 -8.27 26.25
C GLN A 69 4.95 -8.87 24.85
N LYS A 70 3.90 -8.74 24.04
CA LYS A 70 3.94 -9.20 22.64
C LYS A 70 5.05 -8.51 21.83
N LYS A 71 5.26 -7.20 22.05
CA LYS A 71 6.33 -6.45 21.39
C LYS A 71 7.70 -6.99 21.80
N ILE A 72 7.93 -7.20 23.08
CA ILE A 72 9.20 -7.71 23.61
C ILE A 72 9.46 -9.15 23.15
N GLU A 73 8.45 -10.01 23.13
CA GLU A 73 8.55 -11.37 22.59
C GLU A 73 8.99 -11.33 21.12
N ALA A 74 8.31 -10.54 20.28
CA ALA A 74 8.66 -10.40 18.87
C ALA A 74 10.10 -9.88 18.66
N VAL A 75 10.51 -8.87 19.44
CA VAL A 75 11.87 -8.31 19.40
C VAL A 75 12.89 -9.35 19.85
N SER A 76 12.63 -10.07 20.95
CA SER A 76 13.53 -11.10 21.48
C SER A 76 13.74 -12.24 20.48
N GLU A 77 12.66 -12.74 19.89
CA GLU A 77 12.71 -13.80 18.88
C GLU A 77 13.48 -13.37 17.63
N MET A 78 13.35 -12.11 17.24
CA MET A 78 14.07 -11.56 16.09
C MET A 78 15.57 -11.42 16.36
N LEU A 79 15.94 -11.02 17.57
CA LEU A 79 17.35 -10.87 17.98
C LEU A 79 18.06 -12.20 18.17
N MET A 80 17.36 -13.24 18.66
CA MET A 80 17.94 -14.61 18.77
C MET A 80 18.43 -15.17 17.44
N GLN A 81 18.00 -14.63 16.33
CA GLN A 81 18.37 -15.10 14.98
C GLN A 81 19.50 -14.25 14.35
N HIS A 82 20.02 -13.26 15.07
CA HIS A 82 21.17 -12.47 14.64
C HIS A 82 22.46 -13.08 15.23
N GLU A 83 23.37 -13.53 14.35
CA GLU A 83 24.64 -14.19 14.72
C GLU A 83 25.59 -13.31 15.56
N GLU A 84 25.37 -11.99 15.62
CA GLU A 84 26.25 -11.02 16.28
C GLU A 84 25.73 -10.54 17.66
N ILE A 85 24.60 -11.06 18.16
CA ILE A 85 24.00 -10.59 19.41
C ILE A 85 24.29 -11.55 20.56
N ASP A 86 24.84 -11.00 21.67
CA ASP A 86 25.11 -11.72 22.89
C ASP A 86 23.80 -12.17 23.56
N LEU A 87 23.77 -13.43 24.02
CA LEU A 87 22.64 -14.02 24.74
C LEU A 87 22.26 -13.20 25.99
N SER A 88 23.23 -12.55 26.65
CA SER A 88 22.98 -11.66 27.79
C SER A 88 22.08 -10.46 27.43
N GLN A 89 22.18 -9.94 26.23
CA GLN A 89 21.34 -8.85 25.73
C GLN A 89 19.89 -9.32 25.48
N ILE A 90 19.73 -10.56 25.01
CA ILE A 90 18.42 -11.15 24.81
C ILE A 90 17.69 -11.36 26.14
N ASP A 91 18.41 -11.82 27.17
CA ASP A 91 17.87 -11.99 28.51
C ASP A 91 17.48 -10.64 29.15
N GLN A 92 18.28 -9.61 28.94
CA GLN A 92 17.92 -8.25 29.35
C GLN A 92 16.62 -7.77 28.67
N ILE A 93 16.46 -8.01 27.37
CA ILE A 93 15.24 -7.64 26.65
C ILE A 93 14.04 -8.43 27.17
N LYS A 94 14.19 -9.74 27.41
CA LYS A 94 13.11 -10.54 28.00
C LYS A 94 12.69 -10.07 29.39
N GLN A 95 13.65 -9.64 30.22
CA GLN A 95 13.35 -9.05 31.52
C GLN A 95 12.51 -7.77 31.41
N MET A 96 12.64 -7.01 30.30
CA MET A 96 11.83 -5.84 30.04
C MET A 96 10.34 -6.14 29.82
N SER A 97 9.97 -7.39 29.49
CA SER A 97 8.56 -7.82 29.45
C SER A 97 7.85 -7.68 30.80
N ASN A 98 8.62 -7.66 31.89
CA ASN A 98 8.13 -7.49 33.28
C ASN A 98 7.96 -6.03 33.70
N ILE A 99 8.27 -5.06 32.82
CA ILE A 99 8.01 -3.65 33.11
C ILE A 99 6.51 -3.47 33.30
N CYS A 100 6.14 -3.11 34.53
CA CYS A 100 4.79 -2.74 34.91
C CYS A 100 4.71 -1.23 35.11
N ILE A 101 3.60 -0.66 34.69
CA ILE A 101 3.21 0.70 35.05
C ILE A 101 1.99 0.53 35.95
N ASP A 102 2.04 1.08 37.17
CA ASP A 102 0.98 0.93 38.14
C ASP A 102 -0.33 1.55 37.61
N GLN A 103 -1.44 0.83 37.74
CA GLN A 103 -2.77 1.33 37.34
C GLN A 103 -3.16 2.60 38.13
N GLN A 104 -2.74 2.73 39.38
CA GLN A 104 -2.97 3.96 40.15
C GLN A 104 -2.21 5.15 39.52
N TYR A 105 -1.01 4.90 39.01
CA TYR A 105 -0.24 5.91 38.28
C TYR A 105 -0.92 6.26 36.96
N LEU A 106 -1.28 5.26 36.14
CA LEU A 106 -1.96 5.47 34.86
C LEU A 106 -3.29 6.23 35.02
N SER A 107 -4.04 5.97 36.09
CA SER A 107 -5.31 6.66 36.34
C SER A 107 -5.18 8.12 36.75
N LYS A 108 -4.00 8.54 37.22
CA LYS A 108 -3.71 9.93 37.64
C LYS A 108 -3.13 10.77 36.53
N ILE A 109 -2.65 10.14 35.43
CA ILE A 109 -2.08 10.86 34.30
C ILE A 109 -3.13 11.76 33.66
N ASN A 110 -2.86 13.06 33.60
CA ASN A 110 -3.70 14.03 32.94
C ASN A 110 -2.87 14.92 31.98
N GLU A 111 -3.56 15.75 31.18
CA GLU A 111 -2.90 16.61 30.18
C GLU A 111 -1.97 17.67 30.82
N ASP A 112 -2.28 18.13 32.03
CA ASP A 112 -1.52 19.18 32.70
C ASP A 112 -0.18 18.65 33.22
N ASP A 113 -0.17 17.44 33.77
CA ASP A 113 1.06 16.76 34.23
C ASP A 113 2.00 16.49 33.05
N LEU A 114 1.47 15.96 31.94
CA LEU A 114 2.25 15.72 30.73
C LEU A 114 2.72 17.02 30.04
N SER A 115 1.98 18.13 30.22
CA SER A 115 2.34 19.44 29.69
C SER A 115 3.51 20.07 30.45
N SER A 116 3.61 19.84 31.74
CA SER A 116 4.71 20.33 32.58
C SER A 116 6.06 19.72 32.19
N VAL A 117 6.01 18.45 31.72
CA VAL A 117 7.19 17.69 31.30
C VAL A 117 7.77 18.16 29.95
N VAL A 118 6.94 18.67 29.05
CA VAL A 118 7.34 18.96 27.65
C VAL A 118 7.33 20.47 27.36
N GLY A 119 7.18 21.32 28.37
CA GLY A 119 7.09 22.77 28.22
C GLY A 119 5.71 23.26 27.77
N SER A 120 5.59 24.53 27.38
CA SER A 120 4.32 25.19 27.07
C SER A 120 3.58 24.64 25.84
N ASN A 121 4.19 23.80 25.03
CA ASN A 121 3.57 23.16 23.87
C ASN A 121 3.03 21.78 24.23
N LYS A 122 1.74 21.69 24.47
CA LYS A 122 1.03 20.43 24.77
C LYS A 122 1.19 19.41 23.62
N ILE A 123 2.23 18.58 23.64
CA ILE A 123 2.51 17.55 22.62
C ILE A 123 1.60 16.34 22.80
N PHE A 124 1.29 16.00 24.05
CA PHE A 124 0.44 14.86 24.41
C PHE A 124 -0.97 15.27 24.77
N VAL A 125 -1.91 14.38 24.57
CA VAL A 125 -3.33 14.52 24.94
C VAL A 125 -3.79 13.23 25.57
N VAL A 126 -4.46 13.33 26.74
CA VAL A 126 -5.13 12.21 27.40
C VAL A 126 -6.63 12.40 27.21
N SER A 127 -7.29 11.41 26.63
CA SER A 127 -8.73 11.42 26.42
C SER A 127 -9.32 10.02 26.59
N ASN A 128 -10.32 9.88 27.45
CA ASN A 128 -11.03 8.60 27.69
C ASN A 128 -10.09 7.41 27.97
N GLN A 129 -9.09 7.59 28.84
CA GLN A 129 -8.06 6.58 29.15
C GLN A 129 -7.16 6.17 27.97
N TRP A 130 -6.99 7.07 27.02
CA TRP A 130 -6.06 6.89 25.91
C TRP A 130 -5.08 8.05 25.84
N LEU A 131 -3.80 7.72 25.56
CA LEU A 131 -2.72 8.68 25.34
C LEU A 131 -2.46 8.85 23.86
N TYR A 132 -2.45 10.09 23.39
CA TYR A 132 -2.22 10.48 21.99
C TYR A 132 -1.09 11.50 21.85
N LEU A 133 -0.42 11.51 20.70
CA LEU A 133 0.21 12.75 20.23
C LEU A 133 -0.87 13.71 19.75
N ARG A 134 -0.73 14.99 20.07
CA ARG A 134 -1.71 16.03 19.69
C ARG A 134 -2.02 16.05 18.20
N LYS A 135 -1.03 15.79 17.33
CA LYS A 135 -1.24 15.71 15.89
C LYS A 135 -2.26 14.62 15.51
N TYR A 136 -2.20 13.47 16.17
CA TYR A 136 -3.12 12.35 15.90
C TYR A 136 -4.50 12.57 16.52
N ASP A 137 -4.56 13.13 17.74
CA ASP A 137 -5.85 13.51 18.34
C ASP A 137 -6.56 14.59 17.50
N SER A 138 -5.83 15.61 17.04
CA SER A 138 -6.38 16.62 16.14
C SER A 138 -6.91 15.98 14.85
N ALA A 139 -6.12 15.15 14.20
CA ALA A 139 -6.54 14.46 12.98
C ALA A 139 -7.77 13.57 13.20
N LYS A 140 -7.81 12.80 14.30
CA LYS A 140 -8.96 11.99 14.73
C LYS A 140 -10.24 12.82 14.83
N ARG A 141 -10.20 13.94 15.58
CA ARG A 141 -11.37 14.82 15.78
C ARG A 141 -11.86 15.41 14.45
N LYS A 142 -10.94 15.82 13.59
CA LYS A 142 -11.23 16.36 12.27
C LYS A 142 -11.88 15.31 11.35
N ILE A 143 -11.36 14.09 11.33
CA ILE A 143 -11.97 12.98 10.59
C ILE A 143 -13.38 12.71 11.10
N ALA A 144 -13.57 12.58 12.42
CA ALA A 144 -14.88 12.31 13.00
C ALA A 144 -15.90 13.41 12.63
N LYS A 145 -15.50 14.69 12.73
CA LYS A 145 -16.32 15.85 12.32
C LYS A 145 -16.66 15.79 10.83
N ALA A 146 -15.66 15.54 9.97
CA ALA A 146 -15.87 15.50 8.52
C ALA A 146 -16.75 14.32 8.09
N ILE A 147 -16.55 13.14 8.68
CA ILE A 147 -17.40 11.97 8.42
C ILE A 147 -18.83 12.25 8.88
N GLY A 148 -19.02 12.85 10.06
CA GLY A 148 -20.35 13.27 10.54
C GLY A 148 -21.07 14.16 9.53
N ARG A 149 -20.44 15.24 9.04
CA ARG A 149 -21.06 16.18 8.11
C ARG A 149 -21.27 15.60 6.69
N LEU A 150 -20.36 14.75 6.19
CA LEU A 150 -20.42 14.23 4.83
C LEU A 150 -21.34 13.00 4.69
N PHE A 151 -21.37 12.11 5.70
CA PHE A 151 -22.04 10.80 5.57
C PHE A 151 -23.39 10.71 6.27
N THR A 152 -23.83 11.75 6.98
CA THR A 152 -25.22 11.84 7.48
C THR A 152 -26.16 12.49 6.49
N LYS A 153 -25.64 13.14 5.46
CA LYS A 153 -26.43 13.82 4.45
C LYS A 153 -27.09 12.84 3.49
N GLU A 154 -28.39 13.05 3.24
CA GLU A 154 -29.14 12.38 2.18
C GLU A 154 -29.42 13.37 1.05
N TYR A 155 -29.24 12.91 -0.18
CA TYR A 155 -29.54 13.69 -1.39
C TYR A 155 -30.86 13.18 -1.95
N ASN A 156 -31.90 14.00 -1.89
CA ASN A 156 -33.22 13.63 -2.38
C ASN A 156 -33.26 13.63 -3.92
N ASN A 157 -32.58 12.71 -4.52
CA ASN A 157 -32.64 12.50 -5.96
C ASN A 157 -33.64 11.38 -6.27
N SER A 158 -34.77 11.71 -6.87
CA SER A 158 -35.74 10.73 -7.39
C SER A 158 -35.25 10.09 -8.70
N ILE A 159 -33.99 9.69 -8.73
CA ILE A 159 -33.35 9.09 -9.92
C ILE A 159 -33.68 7.59 -9.95
N ASP A 160 -34.44 7.17 -10.94
CA ASP A 160 -34.64 5.77 -11.29
C ASP A 160 -33.61 5.37 -12.37
N PHE A 161 -32.44 4.95 -11.92
CA PHE A 161 -31.36 4.52 -12.81
C PHE A 161 -31.35 3.01 -12.99
N ASP A 162 -31.61 2.56 -14.23
CA ASP A 162 -31.47 1.17 -14.62
C ASP A 162 -30.22 1.00 -15.51
N TYR A 163 -29.15 0.43 -14.93
CA TYR A 163 -27.87 0.20 -15.62
C TYR A 163 -28.01 -0.68 -16.88
N ARG A 164 -29.02 -1.55 -16.96
CA ARG A 164 -29.26 -2.41 -18.13
C ARG A 164 -29.57 -1.65 -19.40
N LYS A 165 -30.11 -0.43 -19.27
CA LYS A 165 -30.35 0.46 -20.42
C LYS A 165 -29.05 0.93 -21.07
N CYS A 166 -27.96 0.97 -20.32
CA CYS A 166 -26.66 1.45 -20.81
C CYS A 166 -25.65 0.34 -21.12
N THR A 167 -25.90 -0.91 -20.68
CA THR A 167 -24.97 -2.03 -20.87
C THR A 167 -25.21 -2.82 -22.15
N LYS A 168 -24.24 -3.64 -22.52
CA LYS A 168 -24.39 -4.74 -23.49
C LYS A 168 -25.22 -5.86 -22.86
N ASP A 169 -25.90 -6.67 -23.70
CA ASP A 169 -26.83 -7.71 -23.25
C ASP A 169 -26.19 -8.83 -22.39
N ASP A 170 -24.90 -9.05 -22.57
CA ASP A 170 -24.12 -10.08 -21.86
C ASP A 170 -23.51 -9.61 -20.53
N PHE A 171 -23.77 -8.35 -20.14
CA PHE A 171 -23.22 -7.76 -18.92
C PHE A 171 -24.27 -7.58 -17.82
N ASP A 172 -23.95 -8.06 -16.62
CA ASP A 172 -24.80 -7.86 -15.44
C ASP A 172 -23.96 -7.44 -14.20
N LEU A 173 -24.56 -6.62 -13.35
CA LEU A 173 -24.03 -6.24 -12.04
C LEU A 173 -24.50 -7.22 -10.98
N SER A 174 -23.62 -7.65 -10.08
CA SER A 174 -24.03 -8.44 -8.92
C SER A 174 -25.00 -7.64 -8.03
N LYS A 175 -25.77 -8.33 -7.19
CA LYS A 175 -26.73 -7.69 -6.28
C LYS A 175 -26.09 -6.60 -5.41
N LYS A 176 -24.87 -6.85 -4.92
CA LYS A 176 -24.12 -5.89 -4.11
C LYS A 176 -23.62 -4.70 -4.93
N GLN A 177 -23.22 -4.91 -6.17
CA GLN A 177 -22.83 -3.82 -7.08
C GLN A 177 -24.04 -2.94 -7.43
N GLN A 178 -25.20 -3.54 -7.67
CA GLN A 178 -26.46 -2.80 -7.87
C GLN A 178 -26.84 -1.99 -6.63
N GLU A 179 -26.65 -2.55 -5.42
CA GLU A 179 -26.87 -1.85 -4.15
C GLU A 179 -25.97 -0.62 -4.03
N VAL A 180 -24.69 -0.70 -4.43
CA VAL A 180 -23.76 0.45 -4.46
C VAL A 180 -24.31 1.56 -5.34
N VAL A 181 -24.69 1.24 -6.57
CA VAL A 181 -25.21 2.25 -7.52
C VAL A 181 -26.49 2.88 -6.97
N LYS A 182 -27.47 2.06 -6.54
CA LYS A 182 -28.76 2.53 -6.03
C LYS A 182 -28.61 3.43 -4.78
N LYS A 183 -27.83 3.00 -3.80
CA LYS A 183 -27.61 3.80 -2.57
C LYS A 183 -26.72 5.01 -2.84
N GLY A 184 -25.69 4.84 -3.71
CA GLY A 184 -24.76 5.90 -4.04
C GLY A 184 -25.40 7.09 -4.75
N ILE A 185 -26.55 6.96 -5.38
CA ILE A 185 -27.32 8.09 -5.92
C ILE A 185 -27.76 9.04 -4.79
N ASN A 186 -28.13 8.51 -3.63
CA ASN A 186 -28.72 9.29 -2.54
C ASN A 186 -27.81 9.47 -1.32
N LYS A 187 -26.69 8.76 -1.23
CA LYS A 187 -25.77 8.81 -0.07
C LYS A 187 -24.32 8.78 -0.50
N ASN A 188 -23.46 9.33 0.34
CA ASN A 188 -22.02 9.07 0.26
C ASN A 188 -21.74 7.66 0.81
N LEU A 189 -20.83 6.92 0.18
CA LEU A 189 -20.60 5.52 0.49
C LEU A 189 -19.14 5.19 0.77
N ILE A 190 -18.96 4.19 1.62
CA ILE A 190 -17.69 3.47 1.82
C ILE A 190 -17.87 2.07 1.24
N ILE A 191 -17.05 1.73 0.28
CA ILE A 191 -17.15 0.48 -0.49
C ILE A 191 -15.90 -0.35 -0.17
N THR A 192 -16.08 -1.46 0.52
CA THR A 192 -14.99 -2.39 0.80
C THR A 192 -15.15 -3.66 -0.01
N GLY A 193 -14.02 -4.26 -0.38
CA GLY A 193 -14.04 -5.53 -1.11
C GLY A 193 -12.64 -5.91 -1.59
N GLY A 194 -12.41 -7.19 -1.74
CA GLY A 194 -11.15 -7.73 -2.21
C GLY A 194 -10.83 -7.36 -3.66
N PRO A 195 -9.66 -7.78 -4.17
CA PRO A 195 -9.28 -7.57 -5.55
C PRO A 195 -10.26 -8.25 -6.52
N GLY A 196 -10.62 -7.53 -7.59
CA GLY A 196 -11.52 -8.05 -8.62
C GLY A 196 -13.00 -8.09 -8.26
N THR A 197 -13.44 -7.53 -7.12
CA THR A 197 -14.85 -7.45 -6.74
C THR A 197 -15.65 -6.41 -7.52
N GLY A 198 -15.00 -5.65 -8.41
CA GLY A 198 -15.66 -4.67 -9.26
C GLY A 198 -15.97 -3.33 -8.60
N LYS A 199 -15.18 -2.91 -7.61
CA LYS A 199 -15.27 -1.56 -7.01
C LYS A 199 -15.30 -0.46 -8.06
N THR A 200 -14.36 -0.50 -9.01
CA THR A 200 -14.27 0.48 -10.11
C THR A 200 -15.44 0.38 -11.08
N THR A 201 -15.97 -0.81 -11.30
CA THR A 201 -17.20 -1.02 -12.10
C THR A 201 -18.38 -0.29 -11.46
N CYS A 202 -18.56 -0.44 -10.14
CA CYS A 202 -19.61 0.29 -9.41
C CYS A 202 -19.47 1.80 -9.58
N VAL A 203 -18.24 2.32 -9.52
CA VAL A 203 -17.95 3.74 -9.69
C VAL A 203 -18.36 4.24 -11.07
N LEU A 204 -18.04 3.51 -12.13
CA LEU A 204 -18.45 3.89 -13.49
C LEU A 204 -19.97 4.05 -13.59
N PHE A 205 -20.72 3.01 -13.18
CA PHE A 205 -22.19 3.08 -13.26
C PHE A 205 -22.78 4.13 -12.32
N LEU A 206 -22.15 4.38 -11.17
CA LEU A 206 -22.55 5.44 -10.27
C LEU A 206 -22.29 6.83 -10.89
N LEU A 207 -21.17 7.03 -11.57
CA LEU A 207 -20.88 8.26 -12.31
C LEU A 207 -21.88 8.46 -13.44
N ILE A 208 -22.19 7.43 -14.23
CA ILE A 208 -23.21 7.49 -15.28
C ILE A 208 -24.55 7.93 -14.67
N ALA A 209 -24.98 7.30 -13.58
CA ALA A 209 -26.24 7.62 -12.91
C ALA A 209 -26.31 9.06 -12.40
N LEU A 210 -25.21 9.57 -11.82
CA LEU A 210 -25.14 10.94 -11.28
C LEU A 210 -25.07 12.00 -12.38
N LEU A 211 -24.38 11.71 -13.49
CA LEU A 211 -24.21 12.65 -14.60
C LEU A 211 -25.40 12.70 -15.55
N GLU A 212 -26.05 11.56 -15.80
CA GLU A 212 -27.23 11.48 -16.69
C GLU A 212 -28.41 12.31 -16.18
N ASN A 213 -28.56 12.34 -14.86
CA ASN A 213 -29.74 12.92 -14.22
C ASN A 213 -29.45 14.25 -13.51
N SER A 214 -28.40 14.94 -13.89
CA SER A 214 -28.01 16.19 -13.25
C SER A 214 -27.76 17.29 -14.26
N ASP A 215 -28.43 18.46 -14.05
CA ASP A 215 -28.10 19.70 -14.75
C ASP A 215 -26.83 20.37 -14.22
N LYS A 216 -26.23 19.81 -13.15
CA LYS A 216 -25.03 20.35 -12.51
C LYS A 216 -23.75 19.91 -13.27
N ASN A 217 -22.89 20.86 -13.51
CA ASN A 217 -21.53 20.55 -13.95
C ASN A 217 -20.70 20.13 -12.74
N TYR A 218 -20.43 18.83 -12.59
CA TYR A 218 -19.60 18.32 -11.52
C TYR A 218 -18.11 18.40 -11.84
N ASN A 219 -17.31 18.82 -10.86
CA ASN A 219 -15.88 18.60 -10.85
C ASN A 219 -15.59 17.21 -10.29
N ILE A 220 -15.04 16.31 -11.11
CA ILE A 220 -14.82 14.91 -10.71
C ILE A 220 -13.34 14.68 -10.46
N TYR A 221 -13.00 14.19 -9.27
CA TYR A 221 -11.65 13.92 -8.84
C TYR A 221 -11.47 12.42 -8.55
N LEU A 222 -10.63 11.75 -9.35
CA LEU A 222 -10.16 10.40 -9.05
C LEU A 222 -8.92 10.51 -8.17
N VAL A 223 -8.99 10.03 -6.94
CA VAL A 223 -7.98 10.28 -5.91
C VAL A 223 -7.46 8.99 -5.34
N ALA A 224 -6.13 8.87 -5.21
CA ALA A 224 -5.50 7.72 -4.57
C ALA A 224 -4.25 8.13 -3.78
N PRO A 225 -3.74 7.30 -2.85
CA PRO A 225 -2.53 7.61 -2.09
C PRO A 225 -1.26 7.62 -2.95
N SER A 226 -1.23 6.88 -4.05
CA SER A 226 -0.08 6.80 -4.95
C SER A 226 -0.46 7.11 -6.41
N GLY A 227 0.51 7.60 -7.20
CA GLY A 227 0.31 7.90 -8.63
C GLY A 227 -0.12 6.67 -9.41
N LYS A 228 0.48 5.53 -9.11
CA LYS A 228 0.16 4.25 -9.75
C LYS A 228 -1.29 3.81 -9.48
N ALA A 229 -1.76 3.94 -8.25
CA ALA A 229 -3.14 3.60 -7.91
C ALA A 229 -4.13 4.54 -8.63
N ALA A 230 -3.83 5.84 -8.69
CA ALA A 230 -4.65 6.81 -9.41
C ALA A 230 -4.72 6.51 -10.93
N SER A 231 -3.59 6.21 -11.57
CA SER A 231 -3.55 5.84 -12.98
C SER A 231 -4.34 4.56 -13.26
N ARG A 232 -4.18 3.54 -12.41
CA ARG A 232 -4.92 2.28 -12.54
C ARG A 232 -6.42 2.43 -12.39
N MET A 233 -6.88 3.32 -11.51
CA MET A 233 -8.30 3.60 -11.38
C MET A 233 -8.86 4.15 -12.70
N LYS A 234 -8.17 5.10 -13.34
CA LYS A 234 -8.57 5.65 -14.65
C LYS A 234 -8.56 4.57 -15.74
N GLU A 235 -7.49 3.77 -15.84
CA GLU A 235 -7.39 2.65 -16.79
C GLU A 235 -8.53 1.64 -16.59
N SER A 236 -8.85 1.32 -15.33
CA SER A 236 -9.93 0.39 -14.98
C SER A 236 -11.31 0.96 -15.35
N ILE A 237 -11.55 2.27 -15.16
CA ILE A 237 -12.77 2.93 -15.63
C ILE A 237 -12.85 2.85 -17.16
N SER A 238 -11.75 3.20 -17.86
CA SER A 238 -11.70 3.15 -19.33
C SER A 238 -11.95 1.74 -19.87
N SER A 239 -11.33 0.71 -19.31
CA SER A 239 -11.57 -0.68 -19.71
C SER A 239 -13.00 -1.16 -19.39
N THR A 240 -13.59 -0.65 -18.31
CA THR A 240 -14.99 -0.98 -17.97
C THR A 240 -15.98 -0.32 -18.92
N LEU A 241 -15.62 0.76 -19.61
CA LEU A 241 -16.46 1.35 -20.64
C LEU A 241 -16.78 0.41 -21.81
N ASP A 242 -15.99 -0.65 -21.98
CA ASP A 242 -16.24 -1.68 -22.99
C ASP A 242 -17.54 -2.46 -22.73
N CYS A 243 -18.04 -2.51 -21.49
CA CYS A 243 -19.33 -3.13 -21.18
C CYS A 243 -20.53 -2.21 -21.47
N VAL A 244 -20.31 -0.92 -21.76
CA VAL A 244 -21.36 0.02 -22.14
C VAL A 244 -21.66 -0.10 -23.63
N SER A 245 -22.93 -0.13 -24.00
CA SER A 245 -23.36 -0.27 -25.40
C SER A 245 -23.00 0.98 -26.23
N GLU A 246 -22.52 0.76 -27.45
CA GLU A 246 -22.18 1.86 -28.36
C GLU A 246 -23.37 2.77 -28.72
N LYS A 247 -24.56 2.20 -28.73
CA LYS A 247 -25.80 2.96 -28.93
C LYS A 247 -25.98 4.00 -27.82
N TYR A 248 -25.82 3.57 -26.59
CA TYR A 248 -25.97 4.44 -25.41
C TYR A 248 -24.87 5.51 -25.35
N LYS A 249 -23.61 5.16 -25.65
CA LYS A 249 -22.50 6.12 -25.75
C LYS A 249 -22.80 7.22 -26.79
N LYS A 250 -23.30 6.83 -27.97
CA LYS A 250 -23.64 7.79 -29.03
C LYS A 250 -24.78 8.73 -28.66
N GLN A 251 -25.74 8.26 -27.88
CA GLN A 251 -26.85 9.07 -27.38
C GLN A 251 -26.42 10.06 -26.29
N ASN A 252 -25.41 9.69 -25.49
CA ASN A 252 -24.96 10.46 -24.32
C ASN A 252 -23.52 10.99 -24.48
N ARG A 253 -23.17 11.49 -25.68
CA ARG A 253 -21.80 11.93 -26.03
C ARG A 253 -21.17 12.90 -25.02
N LYS A 254 -21.94 13.87 -24.51
CA LYS A 254 -21.47 14.85 -23.53
C LYS A 254 -21.04 14.17 -22.22
N LEU A 255 -21.83 13.22 -21.72
CA LEU A 255 -21.54 12.45 -20.53
C LEU A 255 -20.23 11.64 -20.69
N PHE A 256 -20.10 10.90 -21.81
CA PHE A 256 -18.91 10.10 -22.05
C PHE A 256 -17.67 10.93 -22.31
N SER A 257 -17.80 12.11 -22.92
CA SER A 257 -16.68 13.06 -23.02
C SER A 257 -16.17 13.51 -21.65
N ILE A 258 -17.04 13.66 -20.64
CA ILE A 258 -16.63 13.95 -19.25
C ILE A 258 -15.87 12.75 -18.67
N ILE A 259 -16.39 11.53 -18.84
CA ILE A 259 -15.76 10.30 -18.30
C ILE A 259 -14.39 10.03 -18.94
N ASP A 260 -14.24 10.22 -20.24
CA ASP A 260 -12.98 10.02 -20.96
C ASP A 260 -11.90 11.04 -20.52
N ASN A 261 -12.32 12.25 -20.13
CA ASN A 261 -11.44 13.33 -19.68
C ASN A 261 -11.27 13.39 -18.15
N LEU A 262 -11.66 12.34 -17.39
CA LEU A 262 -11.46 12.29 -15.94
C LEU A 262 -10.00 12.49 -15.57
N GLN A 263 -9.77 13.37 -14.60
CA GLN A 263 -8.45 13.65 -14.08
C GLN A 263 -8.16 12.80 -12.85
N GLN A 264 -6.96 12.23 -12.79
CA GLN A 264 -6.50 11.45 -11.65
C GLN A 264 -5.42 12.21 -10.86
N PHE A 265 -5.47 12.06 -9.55
CA PHE A 265 -4.57 12.75 -8.63
C PHE A 265 -4.07 11.82 -7.53
N THR A 266 -2.83 12.02 -7.12
CA THR A 266 -2.46 11.63 -5.75
C THR A 266 -3.07 12.63 -4.77
N ILE A 267 -3.35 12.19 -3.53
CA ILE A 267 -3.89 13.11 -2.49
C ILE A 267 -3.00 14.34 -2.32
N HIS A 268 -1.69 14.15 -2.26
CA HIS A 268 -0.71 15.24 -2.12
C HIS A 268 -0.79 16.24 -3.29
N ARG A 269 -0.98 15.76 -4.51
CA ARG A 269 -1.12 16.61 -5.69
C ARG A 269 -2.44 17.34 -5.72
N LEU A 270 -3.52 16.66 -5.33
CA LEU A 270 -4.84 17.27 -5.24
C LEU A 270 -4.88 18.41 -4.22
N LEU A 271 -4.27 18.20 -3.04
CA LEU A 271 -4.25 19.18 -1.97
C LEU A 271 -3.24 20.32 -2.19
N GLU A 272 -2.33 20.18 -3.14
CA GLU A 272 -1.28 21.14 -3.49
C GLU A 272 -0.44 21.57 -2.28
N VAL A 273 0.83 21.19 -2.23
CA VAL A 273 1.73 21.57 -1.15
C VAL A 273 2.35 22.94 -1.45
N ASP A 274 2.14 23.90 -0.58
CA ASP A 274 2.84 25.17 -0.60
C ASP A 274 4.34 24.96 -0.32
N SER A 275 5.19 25.38 -1.25
CA SER A 275 6.64 25.14 -1.19
C SER A 275 7.33 25.91 -0.06
N LYS A 276 6.74 27.02 0.44
CA LYS A 276 7.31 27.87 1.48
C LYS A 276 6.94 27.39 2.89
N THR A 277 5.69 26.93 3.06
CA THR A 277 5.15 26.59 4.38
C THR A 277 5.06 25.08 4.61
N SER A 278 5.24 24.26 3.56
CA SER A 278 5.02 22.80 3.56
C SER A 278 3.60 22.40 4.00
N ARG A 279 2.64 23.33 3.91
CA ARG A 279 1.22 23.09 4.21
C ARG A 279 0.45 22.85 2.93
N PHE A 280 -0.71 22.21 3.06
CA PHE A 280 -1.65 22.04 1.95
C PHE A 280 -2.40 23.34 1.66
N ASN A 281 -2.50 23.71 0.38
CA ASN A 281 -3.28 24.85 -0.08
C ASN A 281 -4.78 24.62 0.14
N TYR A 282 -5.27 23.40 -0.21
CA TYR A 282 -6.63 23.00 0.09
C TYR A 282 -6.74 22.47 1.52
N ASN A 283 -7.62 23.06 2.32
CA ASN A 283 -7.82 22.80 3.74
C ASN A 283 -9.19 23.29 4.20
N GLU A 284 -9.50 23.30 5.50
CA GLU A 284 -10.79 23.77 6.04
C GLU A 284 -11.17 25.21 5.62
N LYS A 285 -10.18 26.10 5.40
CA LYS A 285 -10.41 27.51 5.01
C LYS A 285 -10.52 27.69 3.49
N HIS A 286 -9.92 26.81 2.73
CA HIS A 286 -9.93 26.83 1.28
C HIS A 286 -10.31 25.45 0.78
N GLN A 287 -11.61 25.23 0.61
CA GLN A 287 -12.20 23.95 0.21
C GLN A 287 -12.48 23.89 -1.28
N PHE A 288 -12.59 22.66 -1.81
CA PHE A 288 -13.07 22.42 -3.17
C PHE A 288 -14.53 22.85 -3.31
N SER A 289 -14.95 23.12 -4.54
CA SER A 289 -16.35 23.49 -4.84
C SER A 289 -17.34 22.43 -4.34
N SER A 290 -18.50 22.87 -3.88
CA SER A 290 -19.61 21.99 -3.45
C SER A 290 -20.13 21.07 -4.56
N ASN A 291 -20.00 21.49 -5.84
CA ASN A 291 -20.34 20.65 -7.00
C ASN A 291 -19.20 19.70 -7.37
N SER A 292 -18.66 18.98 -6.39
CA SER A 292 -17.55 18.06 -6.60
C SER A 292 -17.94 16.61 -6.29
N ILE A 293 -17.37 15.69 -7.05
CA ILE A 293 -17.45 14.24 -6.81
C ILE A 293 -16.03 13.74 -6.54
N PHE A 294 -15.81 13.21 -5.36
CA PHE A 294 -14.53 12.60 -4.96
C PHE A 294 -14.66 11.09 -4.96
N ILE A 295 -13.82 10.44 -5.74
CA ILE A 295 -13.67 8.99 -5.76
C ILE A 295 -12.28 8.67 -5.21
N ILE A 296 -12.25 8.17 -3.98
CA ILE A 296 -11.02 7.90 -3.22
C ILE A 296 -10.79 6.40 -3.23
N ASP A 297 -9.75 5.94 -3.93
CA ASP A 297 -9.41 4.52 -4.02
C ASP A 297 -8.17 4.19 -3.18
N GLU A 298 -7.97 2.88 -2.92
CA GLU A 298 -6.91 2.35 -2.06
C GLU A 298 -6.86 3.04 -0.67
N ALA A 299 -8.03 3.31 -0.09
CA ALA A 299 -8.14 4.06 1.17
C ALA A 299 -7.49 3.36 2.36
N SER A 300 -7.26 2.05 2.29
CA SER A 300 -6.50 1.30 3.29
C SER A 300 -5.05 1.79 3.46
N MET A 301 -4.48 2.40 2.41
CA MET A 301 -3.11 2.90 2.39
C MET A 301 -2.97 4.35 2.88
N ILE A 302 -4.06 5.04 3.22
CA ILE A 302 -4.05 6.45 3.60
C ILE A 302 -3.87 6.57 5.11
N ASP A 303 -2.82 7.27 5.55
CA ASP A 303 -2.58 7.56 6.96
C ASP A 303 -3.56 8.57 7.55
N ILE A 304 -3.61 8.64 8.89
CA ILE A 304 -4.58 9.47 9.60
C ILE A 304 -4.45 10.97 9.30
N CYS A 305 -3.22 11.49 9.16
CA CYS A 305 -2.98 12.91 8.94
C CYS A 305 -3.38 13.33 7.53
N LEU A 306 -3.00 12.51 6.53
CA LEU A 306 -3.32 12.75 5.13
C LEU A 306 -4.82 12.60 4.88
N PHE A 307 -5.47 11.59 5.50
CA PHE A 307 -6.91 11.38 5.42
C PHE A 307 -7.69 12.56 6.02
N SER A 308 -7.23 13.06 7.19
CA SER A 308 -7.78 14.25 7.84
C SER A 308 -7.73 15.46 6.92
N SER A 309 -6.55 15.73 6.33
CA SER A 309 -6.36 16.88 5.44
C SER A 309 -7.26 16.82 4.19
N LEU A 310 -7.40 15.61 3.61
CA LEU A 310 -8.28 15.40 2.46
C LEU A 310 -9.74 15.67 2.82
N LEU A 311 -10.24 15.10 3.90
CA LEU A 311 -11.66 15.28 4.28
C LEU A 311 -11.99 16.72 4.70
N GLU A 312 -11.05 17.45 5.31
CA GLU A 312 -11.25 18.87 5.66
C GLU A 312 -11.38 19.78 4.42
N SER A 313 -10.72 19.41 3.33
CA SER A 313 -10.77 20.20 2.08
C SER A 313 -12.07 20.02 1.28
N ILE A 314 -12.94 19.08 1.66
CA ILE A 314 -14.17 18.73 0.95
C ILE A 314 -15.35 19.47 1.56
N GLN A 315 -16.14 20.17 0.75
CA GLN A 315 -17.37 20.86 1.18
C GLN A 315 -18.54 19.88 1.42
N ASP A 316 -19.51 20.33 2.23
CA ASP A 316 -20.63 19.50 2.72
C ASP A 316 -21.55 18.96 1.62
N ASP A 317 -21.69 19.69 0.50
CA ASP A 317 -22.56 19.29 -0.62
C ASP A 317 -21.86 18.39 -1.64
N SER A 318 -20.58 18.11 -1.43
CA SER A 318 -19.81 17.22 -2.31
C SER A 318 -20.22 15.76 -2.15
N ARG A 319 -20.07 15.02 -3.24
CA ARG A 319 -20.27 13.58 -3.25
C ARG A 319 -18.93 12.88 -2.96
N VAL A 320 -18.95 11.94 -2.04
CA VAL A 320 -17.72 11.25 -1.58
C VAL A 320 -17.93 9.75 -1.59
N PHE A 321 -17.09 9.05 -2.35
CA PHE A 321 -17.07 7.60 -2.44
C PHE A 321 -15.68 7.10 -2.07
N ILE A 322 -15.57 6.39 -0.95
CA ILE A 322 -14.31 5.89 -0.40
C ILE A 322 -14.24 4.39 -0.66
N MET A 323 -13.19 3.95 -1.36
CA MET A 323 -12.99 2.55 -1.71
C MET A 323 -11.71 2.00 -1.11
N GLY A 324 -11.73 0.73 -0.71
CA GLY A 324 -10.56 0.05 -0.18
C GLY A 324 -10.81 -1.43 0.04
N ASP A 325 -9.80 -2.10 0.57
CA ASP A 325 -9.87 -3.50 1.00
C ASP A 325 -9.44 -3.59 2.47
N LYS A 326 -10.36 -3.99 3.34
CA LYS A 326 -10.14 -4.11 4.80
C LYS A 326 -9.10 -5.17 5.17
N ASN A 327 -8.82 -6.10 4.28
CA ASN A 327 -7.92 -7.23 4.51
C ASN A 327 -6.50 -6.99 3.98
N GLN A 328 -6.30 -5.94 3.16
CA GLN A 328 -4.98 -5.55 2.71
C GLN A 328 -4.19 -4.82 3.81
N LEU A 329 -2.92 -4.61 3.54
CA LEU A 329 -2.04 -3.86 4.42
C LEU A 329 -2.58 -2.44 4.67
N PRO A 330 -2.56 -1.98 5.92
CA PRO A 330 -2.81 -0.57 6.23
C PRO A 330 -1.68 0.32 5.70
N SER A 331 -1.83 1.64 5.87
CA SER A 331 -0.80 2.63 5.54
C SER A 331 0.54 2.29 6.21
N VAL A 332 1.65 2.64 5.58
CA VAL A 332 2.99 2.51 6.20
C VAL A 332 3.07 3.45 7.40
N GLU A 333 2.59 4.67 7.24
CA GLU A 333 2.47 5.66 8.31
C GLU A 333 1.37 5.28 9.31
N SER A 334 1.33 6.00 10.45
CA SER A 334 0.43 5.69 11.56
C SER A 334 -1.05 5.82 11.21
N GLY A 335 -1.82 4.87 11.73
CA GLY A 335 -3.27 4.81 11.64
C GLY A 335 -3.80 3.67 10.77
N ALA A 336 -4.99 3.22 11.09
CA ALA A 336 -5.78 2.27 10.32
C ALA A 336 -7.18 2.87 10.08
N VAL A 337 -7.19 4.05 9.45
CA VAL A 337 -8.41 4.87 9.33
C VAL A 337 -9.52 4.12 8.60
N PHE A 338 -9.19 3.45 7.48
CA PHE A 338 -10.20 2.73 6.70
C PHE A 338 -10.89 1.63 7.52
N SER A 339 -10.13 0.86 8.33
CA SER A 339 -10.71 -0.13 9.24
C SER A 339 -11.60 0.52 10.30
N ALA A 340 -11.15 1.64 10.89
CA ALA A 340 -11.95 2.37 11.88
C ALA A 340 -13.26 2.94 11.30
N LEU A 341 -13.26 3.36 10.04
CA LEU A 341 -14.48 3.77 9.33
C LEU A 341 -15.47 2.61 9.19
N LEU A 342 -14.97 1.42 8.84
CA LEU A 342 -15.81 0.22 8.68
C LEU A 342 -16.43 -0.26 10.01
N ASP A 343 -15.76 0.01 11.14
CA ASP A 343 -16.25 -0.33 12.49
C ASP A 343 -17.16 0.75 13.09
N SER A 344 -17.39 1.86 12.40
CA SER A 344 -18.20 2.98 12.88
C SER A 344 -19.67 2.61 12.99
N LYS A 345 -20.21 2.60 14.23
CA LYS A 345 -21.62 2.32 14.51
C LYS A 345 -22.57 3.25 13.76
N MET A 346 -22.19 4.53 13.61
CA MET A 346 -22.98 5.53 12.88
C MET A 346 -23.08 5.17 11.38
N LEU A 347 -21.94 4.88 10.74
CA LEU A 347 -21.90 4.55 9.31
C LEU A 347 -22.63 3.23 8.99
N ILE A 348 -22.51 2.25 9.87
CA ILE A 348 -23.23 0.96 9.77
C ILE A 348 -24.73 1.20 9.87
N LYS A 349 -25.19 1.93 10.91
CA LYS A 349 -26.60 2.23 11.15
C LYS A 349 -27.23 3.00 9.99
N ASN A 350 -26.50 3.94 9.40
CA ASN A 350 -26.98 4.76 8.28
C ASN A 350 -26.92 4.03 6.93
N GLY A 351 -26.31 2.82 6.89
CA GLY A 351 -26.16 2.03 5.66
C GLY A 351 -25.20 2.64 4.65
N ASN A 352 -24.19 3.41 5.11
CA ASN A 352 -23.17 4.02 4.26
C ASN A 352 -22.06 3.05 3.84
N ILE A 353 -22.00 1.86 4.45
CA ILE A 353 -20.96 0.86 4.19
C ILE A 353 -21.53 -0.28 3.37
N ILE A 354 -20.87 -0.62 2.27
CA ILE A 354 -21.24 -1.77 1.44
C ILE A 354 -19.99 -2.63 1.21
N GLU A 355 -20.09 -3.90 1.55
CA GLU A 355 -19.05 -4.91 1.30
C GLU A 355 -19.38 -5.71 0.04
N LEU A 356 -18.44 -5.70 -0.92
CA LEU A 356 -18.48 -6.50 -2.13
C LEU A 356 -17.74 -7.82 -1.87
N ASP A 357 -18.44 -8.93 -1.96
CA ASP A 357 -17.98 -10.27 -1.60
C ASP A 357 -17.70 -11.20 -2.81
N GLU A 358 -18.18 -10.83 -3.99
CA GLU A 358 -18.00 -11.61 -5.22
C GLU A 358 -16.81 -11.08 -6.04
N SER A 359 -15.75 -11.87 -6.16
CA SER A 359 -14.62 -11.54 -7.03
C SER A 359 -14.85 -12.09 -8.45
N ARG A 360 -14.66 -11.23 -9.45
CA ARG A 360 -14.64 -11.65 -10.87
C ARG A 360 -13.22 -12.04 -11.32
N ARG A 361 -12.20 -11.69 -10.55
CA ARG A 361 -10.79 -12.02 -10.84
C ARG A 361 -10.48 -13.46 -10.45
N PHE A 362 -10.93 -13.86 -9.27
CA PHE A 362 -10.74 -15.19 -8.73
C PHE A 362 -12.10 -15.87 -8.59
N SER A 363 -12.38 -16.84 -9.43
CA SER A 363 -13.59 -17.64 -9.29
C SER A 363 -13.51 -18.45 -7.97
N LYS A 364 -14.66 -18.79 -7.39
CA LYS A 364 -14.72 -19.53 -6.12
C LYS A 364 -14.00 -20.88 -6.18
N ASP A 365 -13.77 -21.39 -7.39
CA ASP A 365 -13.11 -22.68 -7.64
C ASP A 365 -11.58 -22.56 -7.72
N THR A 366 -11.01 -21.37 -7.59
CA THR A 366 -9.56 -21.18 -7.67
C THR A 366 -8.88 -21.39 -6.32
N GLU A 367 -7.66 -21.94 -6.34
CA GLU A 367 -6.86 -22.13 -5.11
C GLU A 367 -6.56 -20.80 -4.40
N ILE A 368 -6.33 -19.71 -5.16
CA ILE A 368 -6.10 -18.38 -4.59
C ILE A 368 -7.33 -17.89 -3.84
N TYR A 369 -8.55 -18.07 -4.38
CA TYR A 369 -9.76 -17.68 -3.67
C TYR A 369 -9.91 -18.44 -2.35
N ALA A 370 -9.70 -19.76 -2.39
CA ALA A 370 -9.78 -20.60 -1.20
C ALA A 370 -8.74 -20.17 -0.13
N LEU A 371 -7.48 -19.97 -0.54
CA LEU A 371 -6.42 -19.52 0.37
C LEU A 371 -6.70 -18.12 0.92
N ALA A 372 -7.06 -17.16 0.08
CA ALA A 372 -7.37 -15.79 0.50
C ALA A 372 -8.57 -15.75 1.48
N SER A 373 -9.60 -16.58 1.23
CA SER A 373 -10.75 -16.71 2.13
C SER A 373 -10.36 -17.30 3.48
N ALA A 374 -9.57 -18.39 3.50
CA ALA A 374 -9.08 -19.01 4.74
C ALA A 374 -8.22 -18.03 5.56
N ILE A 375 -7.31 -17.30 4.91
CA ILE A 375 -6.49 -16.27 5.55
C ILE A 375 -7.38 -15.20 6.19
N ASN A 376 -8.36 -14.67 5.45
CA ASN A 376 -9.23 -13.61 5.95
C ASN A 376 -10.09 -14.03 7.15
N LYS A 377 -10.54 -15.29 7.17
CA LYS A 377 -11.32 -15.84 8.29
C LYS A 377 -10.45 -16.26 9.47
N GLY A 378 -9.12 -16.36 9.29
CA GLY A 378 -8.22 -16.91 10.30
C GLY A 378 -8.41 -18.40 10.51
N GLU A 379 -8.83 -19.11 9.46
CA GLU A 379 -8.98 -20.56 9.49
C GLU A 379 -7.60 -21.22 9.45
N GLN A 380 -7.50 -22.38 10.09
CA GLN A 380 -6.29 -23.20 9.97
C GLN A 380 -6.07 -23.56 8.50
N LEU A 381 -4.90 -23.24 7.98
CA LEU A 381 -4.57 -23.58 6.61
C LEU A 381 -4.39 -25.10 6.51
N VAL A 382 -5.40 -25.78 6.02
CA VAL A 382 -5.32 -27.22 5.71
C VAL A 382 -4.47 -27.38 4.44
N MET A 383 -3.15 -27.19 4.61
CA MET A 383 -2.20 -27.51 3.55
C MET A 383 -1.79 -28.96 3.73
N ALA A 384 -2.20 -29.80 2.80
CA ALA A 384 -1.70 -31.16 2.75
C ALA A 384 -0.16 -31.11 2.67
N LYS A 385 0.54 -31.92 3.50
CA LYS A 385 2.00 -31.96 3.52
C LYS A 385 2.60 -32.28 2.15
N ASP A 386 1.88 -33.01 1.34
CA ASP A 386 2.20 -33.38 -0.05
C ASP A 386 2.20 -32.20 -1.04
N LYS A 387 1.60 -31.06 -0.71
CA LYS A 387 1.66 -29.82 -1.52
C LYS A 387 2.98 -29.07 -1.44
N TRP A 388 3.79 -29.32 -0.40
CA TRP A 388 5.10 -28.70 -0.23
C TRP A 388 6.16 -29.48 -0.99
N GLN A 389 6.86 -28.79 -1.88
CA GLN A 389 7.85 -29.36 -2.78
C GLN A 389 9.26 -29.00 -2.34
N ASP A 390 10.22 -29.88 -2.63
CA ASP A 390 11.64 -29.55 -2.55
C ASP A 390 11.95 -28.45 -3.57
N TYR A 391 12.75 -27.45 -3.18
CA TYR A 391 13.15 -26.36 -4.06
C TYR A 391 13.86 -26.83 -5.35
N LYS A 392 14.50 -27.99 -5.34
CA LYS A 392 15.13 -28.60 -6.52
C LYS A 392 14.12 -28.98 -7.60
N GLN A 393 12.84 -29.11 -7.23
CA GLN A 393 11.73 -29.35 -8.14
C GLN A 393 11.13 -28.06 -8.69
N PHE A 394 11.67 -26.91 -8.30
CA PHE A 394 11.16 -25.62 -8.75
C PHE A 394 11.22 -25.49 -10.27
N LYS A 395 10.09 -25.24 -10.87
CA LYS A 395 9.92 -24.96 -12.30
C LYS A 395 8.77 -24.00 -12.51
N ILE A 396 8.82 -23.26 -13.60
CA ILE A 396 7.72 -22.39 -14.01
C ILE A 396 6.68 -23.23 -14.77
N GLU A 397 5.51 -23.36 -14.19
CA GLU A 397 4.44 -24.16 -14.78
C GLU A 397 3.67 -23.35 -15.83
N LYS A 398 3.45 -23.95 -17.00
CA LYS A 398 2.57 -23.43 -18.04
C LYS A 398 1.14 -23.92 -17.78
N THR A 399 0.44 -23.24 -16.88
CA THR A 399 -0.92 -23.61 -16.49
C THR A 399 -1.95 -22.67 -17.11
N ASP A 400 -3.20 -23.11 -17.13
CA ASP A 400 -4.32 -22.23 -17.48
C ASP A 400 -4.45 -21.13 -16.43
N ARG A 401 -4.25 -19.88 -16.83
CA ARG A 401 -4.31 -18.69 -15.95
C ARG A 401 -5.64 -18.59 -15.19
N LYS A 402 -6.72 -19.14 -15.72
CA LYS A 402 -8.03 -19.13 -15.07
C LYS A 402 -8.08 -19.98 -13.80
N LYS A 403 -7.19 -20.97 -13.65
CA LYS A 403 -7.11 -21.82 -12.45
C LYS A 403 -6.36 -21.18 -11.30
N CYS A 404 -5.48 -20.21 -11.57
CA CYS A 404 -4.65 -19.52 -10.58
C CYS A 404 -4.06 -20.46 -9.53
N PRO A 405 -3.25 -21.47 -9.91
CA PRO A 405 -2.71 -22.46 -8.98
C PRO A 405 -1.64 -21.88 -8.07
N ILE A 406 -1.46 -22.52 -6.92
CA ILE A 406 -0.46 -22.14 -5.94
C ILE A 406 0.54 -23.28 -5.76
N PHE A 407 1.84 -22.95 -5.86
CA PHE A 407 2.96 -23.87 -5.68
C PHE A 407 3.74 -23.47 -4.44
N TYR A 408 4.00 -24.41 -3.55
CA TYR A 408 4.67 -24.18 -2.28
C TYR A 408 6.06 -24.81 -2.26
N TYR A 409 7.07 -24.04 -1.83
CA TYR A 409 8.45 -24.49 -1.70
C TYR A 409 8.95 -24.16 -0.30
N GLN A 410 9.66 -25.10 0.32
CA GLN A 410 10.05 -25.00 1.72
C GLN A 410 11.51 -24.58 1.90
N TYR A 411 11.74 -23.71 2.88
CA TYR A 411 13.06 -23.45 3.42
C TYR A 411 13.59 -24.63 4.25
N VAL A 412 14.91 -24.71 4.37
CA VAL A 412 15.60 -25.59 5.30
C VAL A 412 16.00 -24.84 6.58
N ASN A 413 16.53 -25.52 7.57
CA ASN A 413 16.88 -24.90 8.87
C ASN A 413 18.22 -24.12 8.87
N SER A 414 18.90 -24.01 7.75
CA SER A 414 20.20 -23.34 7.60
C SER A 414 20.05 -22.03 6.83
N VAL A 415 20.58 -20.94 7.37
CA VAL A 415 20.54 -19.60 6.72
C VAL A 415 21.36 -19.59 5.42
N SER A 416 22.56 -20.21 5.42
CA SER A 416 23.42 -20.31 4.24
C SER A 416 22.75 -21.09 3.11
N GLU A 417 22.15 -22.23 3.42
CA GLU A 417 21.42 -23.04 2.45
C GLU A 417 20.17 -22.32 1.94
N ASN A 418 19.47 -21.57 2.78
CA ASN A 418 18.31 -20.78 2.35
C ASN A 418 18.69 -19.67 1.36
N LYS A 419 19.87 -19.08 1.50
CA LYS A 419 20.40 -18.14 0.51
C LYS A 419 20.67 -18.82 -0.83
N GLU A 420 21.21 -20.04 -0.82
CA GLU A 420 21.42 -20.84 -2.03
C GLU A 420 20.09 -21.24 -2.68
N ILE A 421 19.07 -21.60 -1.89
CA ILE A 421 17.72 -21.91 -2.36
C ILE A 421 17.13 -20.70 -3.10
N ILE A 422 17.20 -19.51 -2.51
CA ILE A 422 16.71 -18.28 -3.14
C ILE A 422 17.44 -18.01 -4.44
N ASN A 423 18.78 -18.14 -4.44
CA ASN A 423 19.59 -17.92 -5.64
C ASN A 423 19.23 -18.92 -6.75
N TYR A 424 19.02 -20.20 -6.40
CA TYR A 424 18.62 -21.24 -7.35
C TYR A 424 17.26 -20.91 -7.99
N ILE A 425 16.26 -20.59 -7.19
CA ILE A 425 14.91 -20.24 -7.65
C ILE A 425 14.96 -18.95 -8.49
N CYS A 426 15.67 -17.92 -8.03
CA CYS A 426 15.81 -16.65 -8.75
C CYS A 426 16.53 -16.82 -10.10
N ASN A 427 17.48 -17.77 -10.20
CA ASN A 427 18.12 -18.08 -11.48
C ASN A 427 17.13 -18.64 -12.50
N ILE A 428 16.28 -19.60 -12.09
CA ILE A 428 15.24 -20.15 -12.97
C ILE A 428 14.24 -19.06 -13.36
N TRP A 429 13.84 -18.22 -12.39
CA TRP A 429 12.92 -17.11 -12.60
C TRP A 429 13.47 -16.07 -13.58
N ALA A 430 14.74 -15.70 -13.44
CA ALA A 430 15.40 -14.75 -14.33
C ALA A 430 15.55 -15.29 -15.75
N ASN A 431 15.85 -16.59 -15.89
CA ASN A 431 15.96 -17.24 -17.20
C ASN A 431 14.62 -17.20 -17.95
N GLU A 432 13.50 -17.43 -17.26
CA GLU A 432 12.17 -17.47 -17.88
C GLU A 432 11.66 -16.06 -18.24
N TYR A 433 11.84 -15.07 -17.34
CA TYR A 433 11.13 -13.79 -17.50
C TYR A 433 12.02 -12.63 -17.89
N TYR A 434 13.33 -12.64 -17.57
CA TYR A 434 14.13 -11.41 -17.69
C TYR A 434 15.24 -11.47 -18.75
N ARG A 435 15.84 -12.63 -19.01
CA ARG A 435 16.94 -12.71 -19.99
C ARG A 435 16.52 -12.33 -21.42
N GLU A 436 15.34 -12.75 -21.83
CA GLU A 436 14.82 -12.40 -23.16
C GLU A 436 14.48 -10.92 -23.25
N LEU A 437 13.98 -10.33 -22.15
CA LEU A 437 13.71 -8.89 -22.05
C LEU A 437 15.00 -8.08 -22.28
N VAL A 438 16.13 -8.50 -21.69
CA VAL A 438 17.43 -7.85 -21.86
C VAL A 438 17.86 -7.85 -23.33
N LYS A 439 17.71 -8.98 -24.03
CA LYS A 439 18.03 -9.07 -25.47
C LYS A 439 17.16 -8.16 -26.34
N LYS A 440 15.86 -8.11 -26.03
CA LYS A 440 14.88 -7.36 -26.82
C LYS A 440 14.88 -5.85 -26.56
N ALA A 441 15.41 -5.39 -25.43
CA ALA A 441 15.39 -3.98 -25.03
C ALA A 441 16.52 -3.14 -25.66
N THR A 442 17.40 -3.75 -26.44
CA THR A 442 18.53 -3.09 -27.11
C THR A 442 18.19 -2.75 -28.56
N GLY A 443 18.56 -1.55 -28.98
CA GLY A 443 18.39 -1.11 -30.39
C GLY A 443 16.93 -1.10 -30.83
N ILE A 444 16.06 -0.41 -30.09
CA ILE A 444 14.63 -0.36 -30.39
C ILE A 444 14.35 0.62 -31.51
N ASN A 445 13.61 0.16 -32.52
CA ASN A 445 13.00 1.03 -33.51
C ASN A 445 11.70 1.63 -32.96
N LEU A 446 11.61 2.96 -32.89
CA LEU A 446 10.47 3.67 -32.32
C LEU A 446 9.19 3.57 -33.15
N ASP A 447 9.29 3.25 -34.43
CA ASP A 447 8.12 3.02 -35.29
C ASP A 447 7.44 1.68 -35.02
N ASP A 448 8.15 0.76 -34.35
CA ASP A 448 7.63 -0.56 -33.97
C ASP A 448 6.89 -0.49 -32.60
N LYS A 449 5.68 0.07 -32.64
CA LYS A 449 4.80 0.14 -31.43
C LYS A 449 4.49 -1.23 -30.85
N LYS A 450 4.42 -2.29 -31.66
CA LYS A 450 4.17 -3.65 -31.18
C LYS A 450 5.30 -4.14 -30.28
N ARG A 451 6.53 -3.80 -30.62
CA ARG A 451 7.70 -4.15 -29.80
C ARG A 451 7.70 -3.42 -28.47
N LEU A 452 7.27 -2.16 -28.44
CA LEU A 452 7.14 -1.41 -27.19
C LEU A 452 6.09 -2.07 -26.27
N ASP A 453 4.93 -2.43 -26.82
CA ASP A 453 3.89 -3.14 -26.07
C ASP A 453 4.39 -4.52 -25.59
N GLU A 454 5.08 -5.28 -26.44
CA GLU A 454 5.67 -6.57 -26.09
C GLU A 454 6.65 -6.45 -24.91
N LEU A 455 7.58 -5.49 -24.97
CA LEU A 455 8.56 -5.27 -23.89
C LEU A 455 7.88 -4.92 -22.57
N TYR A 456 6.89 -4.05 -22.62
CA TYR A 456 6.14 -3.68 -21.42
C TYR A 456 5.39 -4.87 -20.82
N GLU A 457 4.68 -5.63 -21.66
CA GLU A 457 3.98 -6.85 -21.22
C GLU A 457 4.95 -7.90 -20.68
N MET A 458 6.14 -8.07 -21.28
CA MET A 458 7.17 -8.97 -20.76
C MET A 458 7.60 -8.57 -19.35
N SER A 459 7.73 -7.28 -19.04
CA SER A 459 8.10 -6.79 -17.72
C SER A 459 7.07 -7.10 -16.62
N LEU A 460 5.84 -7.38 -17.02
CA LEU A 460 4.73 -7.74 -16.13
C LEU A 460 4.48 -9.25 -15.99
N GLN A 461 5.19 -10.09 -16.79
CA GLN A 461 4.95 -11.54 -16.81
C GLN A 461 5.31 -12.22 -15.49
N GLY A 462 6.39 -11.80 -14.86
CA GLY A 462 6.84 -12.36 -13.59
C GLY A 462 7.31 -11.26 -12.64
N LYS A 463 6.93 -11.35 -11.36
CA LYS A 463 7.38 -10.42 -10.32
C LYS A 463 7.69 -11.17 -9.04
N ILE A 464 8.82 -10.82 -8.42
CA ILE A 464 9.19 -11.36 -7.11
C ILE A 464 8.71 -10.37 -6.04
N LEU A 465 7.95 -10.87 -5.07
CA LEU A 465 7.41 -10.11 -3.96
C LEU A 465 8.07 -10.58 -2.65
N SER A 466 8.84 -9.71 -2.02
CA SER A 466 9.45 -9.99 -0.71
C SER A 466 8.73 -9.24 0.40
N ALA A 467 8.62 -9.84 1.58
CA ALA A 467 8.10 -9.14 2.74
C ALA A 467 9.07 -8.05 3.23
N GLU A 468 10.37 -8.22 3.04
CA GLU A 468 11.42 -7.34 3.55
C GLU A 468 12.28 -6.72 2.42
N ASN A 469 12.93 -5.60 2.74
CA ASN A 469 13.81 -4.92 1.79
C ASN A 469 15.27 -5.38 1.92
N LEU A 470 15.72 -5.61 3.15
CA LEU A 470 17.09 -6.00 3.51
C LEU A 470 17.13 -7.47 3.92
N GLY A 471 18.34 -8.01 4.11
CA GLY A 471 18.54 -9.42 4.45
C GLY A 471 18.59 -10.32 3.21
N TYR A 472 18.81 -11.63 3.43
CA TYR A 472 18.97 -12.58 2.32
C TYR A 472 17.66 -12.86 1.56
N CYS A 473 16.50 -12.75 2.24
CA CYS A 473 15.17 -12.80 1.64
C CYS A 473 14.74 -11.43 1.08
N GLY A 474 15.50 -10.36 1.31
CA GLY A 474 15.13 -8.99 0.99
C GLY A 474 15.16 -8.68 -0.50
N SER A 475 14.26 -7.80 -0.93
CA SER A 475 14.14 -7.40 -2.33
C SER A 475 15.43 -6.84 -2.90
N ARG A 476 16.26 -6.15 -2.10
CA ARG A 476 17.54 -5.57 -2.53
C ARG A 476 18.56 -6.67 -2.87
N SER A 477 18.69 -7.70 -2.03
CA SER A 477 19.61 -8.83 -2.27
C SER A 477 19.20 -9.63 -3.50
N ILE A 478 17.90 -9.90 -3.65
CA ILE A 478 17.35 -10.61 -4.81
C ILE A 478 17.58 -9.80 -6.09
N ASN A 479 17.34 -8.50 -6.07
CA ASN A 479 17.57 -7.63 -7.23
C ASN A 479 19.03 -7.64 -7.68
N ASN A 480 19.98 -7.54 -6.74
CA ASN A 480 21.41 -7.58 -7.04
C ASN A 480 21.82 -8.93 -7.62
N PHE A 481 21.29 -10.03 -7.09
CA PHE A 481 21.55 -11.36 -7.64
C PHE A 481 21.04 -11.47 -9.09
N ILE A 482 19.80 -11.10 -9.37
CA ILE A 482 19.19 -11.16 -10.71
C ILE A 482 19.93 -10.23 -11.67
N LYS A 483 20.29 -9.02 -11.25
CA LYS A 483 21.10 -8.10 -12.04
C LYS A 483 22.37 -8.81 -12.54
N ASN A 484 23.12 -9.41 -11.64
CA ASN A 484 24.38 -10.08 -11.97
C ASN A 484 24.20 -11.30 -12.89
N MET A 485 23.04 -11.97 -12.81
CA MET A 485 22.71 -13.11 -13.66
C MET A 485 22.30 -12.73 -15.08
N CYS A 486 21.73 -11.53 -15.25
CA CYS A 486 21.24 -11.05 -16.56
C CYS A 486 22.31 -10.31 -17.36
N VAL A 487 23.41 -9.87 -16.73
CA VAL A 487 24.53 -9.22 -17.42
C VAL A 487 25.32 -10.27 -18.21
N ASP A 488 25.53 -10.04 -19.48
CA ASP A 488 26.43 -10.86 -20.28
C ASP A 488 27.87 -10.60 -19.80
N LYS A 489 28.61 -11.67 -19.46
CA LYS A 489 29.98 -11.59 -18.93
C LYS A 489 30.99 -10.97 -19.92
N SER A 490 30.60 -10.76 -21.17
CA SER A 490 31.40 -10.10 -22.20
C SER A 490 31.38 -8.56 -22.12
N VAL A 491 30.47 -7.97 -21.34
CA VAL A 491 30.38 -6.51 -21.16
C VAL A 491 31.27 -6.13 -19.97
N SER A 492 32.28 -5.31 -20.21
CA SER A 492 33.20 -4.81 -19.17
C SER A 492 32.40 -4.13 -18.06
N THR A 493 32.61 -4.57 -16.81
CA THR A 493 31.81 -4.21 -15.63
C THR A 493 32.02 -2.77 -15.14
N ASP A 494 32.93 -2.01 -15.72
CA ASP A 494 33.36 -0.71 -15.21
C ASP A 494 32.47 0.50 -15.63
N VAL A 495 31.52 0.32 -16.54
CA VAL A 495 30.78 1.47 -17.10
C VAL A 495 29.25 1.41 -16.91
N LEU A 496 28.65 0.28 -16.56
CA LEU A 496 27.19 0.15 -16.62
C LEU A 496 26.55 -0.26 -15.29
N TYR A 497 26.26 0.74 -14.45
CA TYR A 497 25.27 0.59 -13.36
C TYR A 497 23.89 0.19 -13.90
N GLN A 498 23.59 0.51 -15.18
CA GLN A 498 22.29 0.26 -15.81
C GLN A 498 22.47 -0.21 -17.26
N TYR A 499 21.84 -1.32 -17.63
CA TYR A 499 21.87 -1.91 -18.97
C TYR A 499 20.44 -2.09 -19.52
N PRO A 500 20.24 -2.16 -20.85
CA PRO A 500 18.93 -2.38 -21.45
C PRO A 500 18.25 -3.63 -20.92
N GLY A 501 16.93 -3.57 -20.74
CA GLY A 501 16.12 -4.67 -20.20
C GLY A 501 16.05 -4.72 -18.68
N GLN A 502 16.74 -3.84 -17.97
CA GLN A 502 16.53 -3.71 -16.51
C GLN A 502 15.12 -3.17 -16.23
N ILE A 503 14.44 -3.86 -15.32
CA ILE A 503 13.16 -3.38 -14.77
C ILE A 503 13.49 -2.48 -13.59
N MET A 504 13.06 -1.23 -13.68
CA MET A 504 13.34 -0.19 -12.69
C MET A 504 12.06 0.39 -12.12
N MET A 505 12.16 0.99 -10.93
CA MET A 505 11.06 1.69 -10.27
C MET A 505 11.57 2.98 -9.63
N ILE A 506 10.81 4.04 -9.80
CA ILE A 506 11.04 5.32 -9.11
C ILE A 506 10.72 5.15 -7.63
N ASN A 507 11.63 5.58 -6.76
CA ASN A 507 11.50 5.49 -5.30
C ASN A 507 11.23 6.83 -4.61
N THR A 508 11.45 7.95 -5.32
CA THR A 508 11.17 9.31 -4.83
C THR A 508 10.38 10.10 -5.87
N ASN A 509 9.57 11.06 -5.40
CA ASN A 509 8.78 11.90 -6.31
C ASN A 509 9.66 12.98 -6.94
N ASN A 510 9.70 13.04 -8.27
CA ASN A 510 10.33 14.09 -9.03
C ASN A 510 9.27 14.86 -9.83
N LYS A 511 8.84 16.00 -9.29
CA LYS A 511 7.77 16.84 -9.88
C LYS A 511 8.18 17.46 -11.22
N VAL A 512 9.47 17.71 -11.42
CA VAL A 512 9.99 18.33 -12.66
C VAL A 512 9.88 17.34 -13.82
N LEU A 513 10.18 16.06 -13.54
CA LEU A 513 10.08 14.99 -14.52
C LEU A 513 8.69 14.34 -14.55
N ASP A 514 7.74 14.77 -13.71
CA ASP A 514 6.44 14.11 -13.52
C ASP A 514 6.60 12.59 -13.23
N LEU A 515 7.66 12.22 -12.52
CA LEU A 515 7.92 10.86 -12.06
C LEU A 515 7.58 10.72 -10.58
N TYR A 516 6.85 9.66 -10.24
CA TYR A 516 6.35 9.44 -8.88
C TYR A 516 6.80 8.10 -8.32
N ASN A 517 6.90 8.04 -7.00
CA ASN A 517 7.21 6.81 -6.30
C ASN A 517 6.24 5.68 -6.72
N GLY A 518 6.83 4.56 -7.16
CA GLY A 518 6.10 3.41 -7.69
C GLY A 518 5.96 3.39 -9.21
N ASP A 519 6.31 4.46 -9.95
CA ASP A 519 6.37 4.40 -11.41
C ASP A 519 7.38 3.33 -11.84
N ASN A 520 6.93 2.34 -12.62
CA ASN A 520 7.75 1.25 -13.11
C ASN A 520 8.02 1.41 -14.61
N GLY A 521 9.21 1.03 -15.00
CA GLY A 521 9.60 1.05 -16.41
C GLY A 521 10.77 0.14 -16.71
N ILE A 522 11.24 0.24 -17.91
CA ILE A 522 12.32 -0.58 -18.47
C ILE A 522 13.39 0.33 -19.03
N ILE A 523 14.65 -0.03 -18.79
CA ILE A 523 15.77 0.63 -19.48
C ILE A 523 15.83 0.11 -20.90
N VAL A 524 15.87 1.01 -21.86
CA VAL A 524 15.94 0.70 -23.30
C VAL A 524 17.03 1.53 -23.99
N THR A 525 17.60 1.01 -25.08
CA THR A 525 18.41 1.79 -26.04
C THR A 525 17.74 1.79 -27.39
N LEU A 526 17.89 2.87 -28.12
CA LEU A 526 17.28 3.05 -29.45
C LEU A 526 18.26 2.69 -30.55
N GLU A 527 17.75 2.35 -31.74
CA GLU A 527 18.57 2.24 -32.94
C GLU A 527 19.33 3.55 -33.19
N ASN A 528 20.62 3.45 -33.46
CA ASN A 528 21.49 4.60 -33.74
C ASN A 528 21.67 5.61 -32.60
N SER A 529 21.38 5.23 -31.36
CA SER A 529 21.59 6.05 -30.16
C SER A 529 22.42 5.32 -29.12
N SER A 530 23.44 5.98 -28.58
CA SER A 530 24.22 5.50 -27.45
C SER A 530 23.56 5.81 -26.11
N ILE A 531 22.41 6.50 -26.12
CA ILE A 531 21.71 6.95 -24.91
C ILE A 531 20.75 5.89 -24.45
N ALA A 532 20.80 5.59 -23.17
CA ALA A 532 19.81 4.75 -22.49
C ALA A 532 18.65 5.60 -21.96
N TYR A 533 17.45 5.09 -22.14
CA TYR A 533 16.20 5.73 -21.74
C TYR A 533 15.45 4.86 -20.74
N PHE A 534 14.83 5.50 -19.76
CA PHE A 534 13.82 4.87 -18.91
C PHE A 534 12.46 5.02 -19.60
N MET A 535 11.92 3.92 -20.11
CA MET A 535 10.62 3.85 -20.79
C MET A 535 9.53 3.51 -19.78
N VAL A 536 8.52 4.37 -19.67
CA VAL A 536 7.39 4.21 -18.76
C VAL A 536 6.08 4.33 -19.54
N LYS A 537 5.12 3.45 -19.26
CA LYS A 537 3.75 3.55 -19.78
C LYS A 537 2.91 4.37 -18.81
N LYS A 538 2.59 5.60 -19.17
CA LYS A 538 1.70 6.45 -18.36
C LYS A 538 1.14 7.64 -19.12
N SER A 539 -0.02 8.15 -18.67
CA SER A 539 -0.52 9.46 -19.05
C SER A 539 0.24 10.54 -18.25
N SER A 540 0.99 11.39 -18.92
CA SER A 540 1.74 12.50 -18.30
C SER A 540 1.08 13.85 -18.57
N LEU A 541 1.27 14.79 -17.63
CA LEU A 541 0.92 16.20 -17.80
C LEU A 541 2.05 17.02 -18.40
N ILE A 542 3.25 16.44 -18.55
CA ILE A 542 4.33 17.12 -19.24
C ILE A 542 3.89 17.31 -20.68
N GLN A 543 3.89 18.56 -21.16
CA GLN A 543 3.75 18.86 -22.57
C GLN A 543 5.01 18.35 -23.28
N THR A 544 4.95 17.11 -23.75
CA THR A 544 5.99 16.52 -24.59
C THR A 544 5.49 16.54 -26.01
N GLU A 545 6.37 16.92 -26.93
CA GLU A 545 6.08 16.75 -28.35
C GLU A 545 6.10 15.25 -28.70
N ASP A 546 5.14 14.83 -29.54
CA ASP A 546 5.17 13.48 -30.10
C ASP A 546 6.38 13.32 -31.02
N GLY A 547 7.12 12.23 -30.89
CA GLY A 547 8.27 11.89 -31.71
C GLY A 547 9.62 11.98 -31.00
N TYR A 548 10.60 11.29 -31.56
CA TYR A 548 11.95 11.18 -30.99
C TYR A 548 12.69 12.52 -30.99
N ARG A 549 13.31 12.81 -29.84
CA ARG A 549 14.27 13.90 -29.69
C ARG A 549 15.45 13.44 -28.86
N GLU A 550 16.63 13.51 -29.44
CA GLU A 550 17.85 13.11 -28.74
C GLU A 550 18.04 13.93 -27.45
N ASN A 551 18.38 13.24 -26.37
CA ASN A 551 18.63 13.85 -25.06
C ASN A 551 17.47 14.61 -24.39
N ARG A 552 16.24 14.46 -24.86
CA ARG A 552 15.04 15.07 -24.28
C ARG A 552 14.02 14.01 -23.89
N ILE A 553 13.06 14.39 -23.06
CA ILE A 553 11.88 13.57 -22.79
C ILE A 553 11.00 13.65 -24.03
N PHE A 554 10.56 12.50 -24.51
CA PHE A 554 9.65 12.42 -25.66
C PHE A 554 8.61 11.31 -25.44
N LYS A 555 7.57 11.32 -26.27
CA LYS A 555 6.44 10.40 -26.18
C LYS A 555 6.24 9.65 -27.50
N ILE A 556 5.96 8.35 -27.40
CA ILE A 556 5.52 7.51 -28.52
C ILE A 556 4.27 6.75 -28.08
N GLY A 557 3.12 7.12 -28.58
CA GLY A 557 1.84 6.55 -28.15
C GLY A 557 1.60 6.75 -26.65
N GLU A 558 1.51 5.67 -25.87
CA GLU A 558 1.31 5.70 -24.42
C GLU A 558 2.62 5.67 -23.62
N TYR A 559 3.78 5.62 -24.30
CA TYR A 559 5.09 5.48 -23.66
C TYR A 559 5.84 6.80 -23.60
N LEU A 560 6.40 7.11 -22.44
CA LEU A 560 7.32 8.21 -22.19
C LEU A 560 8.74 7.68 -22.04
N PHE A 561 9.67 8.37 -22.68
CA PHE A 561 11.10 8.04 -22.69
C PHE A 561 11.87 9.15 -21.98
N TYR A 562 12.49 8.80 -20.87
CA TYR A 562 13.31 9.71 -20.06
C TYR A 562 14.77 9.35 -20.25
N PRO A 563 15.63 10.26 -20.78
CA PRO A 563 17.08 10.03 -20.76
C PRO A 563 17.55 9.72 -19.34
N LEU A 564 18.24 8.61 -19.13
CA LEU A 564 18.63 8.16 -17.77
C LEU A 564 19.43 9.20 -17.00
N ARG A 565 20.24 10.02 -17.69
CA ARG A 565 21.02 11.10 -17.07
C ARG A 565 20.17 12.18 -16.38
N LEU A 566 18.85 12.27 -16.69
CA LEU A 566 17.93 13.20 -16.04
C LEU A 566 17.38 12.66 -14.72
N ILE A 567 17.57 11.38 -14.43
CA ILE A 567 17.08 10.70 -13.23
C ILE A 567 18.29 10.41 -12.34
N SER A 568 18.28 10.92 -11.12
CA SER A 568 19.33 10.61 -10.15
C SER A 568 19.34 9.12 -9.78
N GLN A 569 20.52 8.56 -9.55
CA GLN A 569 20.65 7.16 -9.13
C GLN A 569 19.90 6.86 -7.82
N ASP A 570 19.77 7.85 -6.96
CA ASP A 570 19.03 7.74 -5.69
C ASP A 570 17.51 7.79 -5.88
N GLU A 571 17.03 8.20 -7.05
CA GLU A 571 15.60 8.31 -7.37
C GLU A 571 15.04 7.03 -7.99
N ILE A 572 15.89 6.09 -8.42
CA ILE A 572 15.48 4.91 -9.17
C ILE A 572 16.16 3.63 -8.66
N ASP A 573 15.38 2.60 -8.42
CA ASP A 573 15.82 1.30 -7.90
C ASP A 573 15.54 0.17 -8.90
N LEU A 574 16.31 -0.93 -8.80
CA LEU A 574 15.98 -2.19 -9.47
C LEU A 574 14.63 -2.73 -8.97
N ALA A 575 13.83 -3.26 -9.87
CA ALA A 575 12.47 -3.71 -9.59
C ALA A 575 12.12 -5.10 -10.15
N TYR A 576 13.07 -6.01 -10.26
CA TYR A 576 12.81 -7.44 -10.49
C TYR A 576 12.08 -8.04 -9.29
N ALA A 577 12.58 -7.71 -8.10
CA ALA A 577 11.95 -7.97 -6.81
C ALA A 577 11.55 -6.64 -6.14
N ILE A 578 10.35 -6.59 -5.57
CA ILE A 578 9.86 -5.43 -4.81
C ILE A 578 9.28 -5.90 -3.48
N THR A 579 9.20 -4.98 -2.51
CA THR A 579 8.49 -5.32 -1.27
C THR A 579 6.99 -5.46 -1.51
N ILE A 580 6.34 -6.31 -0.72
CA ILE A 580 4.87 -6.49 -0.80
C ILE A 580 4.14 -5.15 -0.61
N HIS A 581 4.65 -4.26 0.25
CA HIS A 581 4.13 -2.89 0.40
C HIS A 581 4.17 -2.10 -0.91
N LYS A 582 5.32 -2.11 -1.61
CA LYS A 582 5.48 -1.42 -2.90
C LYS A 582 4.66 -2.07 -4.04
N SER A 583 4.17 -3.29 -3.85
CA SER A 583 3.30 -3.97 -4.82
C SER A 583 1.82 -3.57 -4.71
N GLN A 584 1.42 -2.87 -3.64
CA GLN A 584 0.04 -2.40 -3.48
C GLN A 584 -0.37 -1.55 -4.68
N GLY A 585 -1.63 -1.65 -5.08
CA GLY A 585 -2.11 -1.05 -6.32
C GLY A 585 -1.50 -1.63 -7.61
N SER A 586 -0.84 -2.80 -7.58
CA SER A 586 -0.25 -3.46 -8.77
C SER A 586 -0.74 -4.89 -8.91
N ASP A 587 -0.76 -5.38 -10.16
CA ASP A 587 -1.03 -6.78 -10.45
C ASP A 587 0.00 -7.30 -11.45
N TYR A 588 0.32 -8.60 -11.37
CA TYR A 588 1.30 -9.27 -12.20
C TYR A 588 0.74 -10.59 -12.72
N ASN A 589 1.23 -11.06 -13.86
CA ASN A 589 0.75 -12.31 -14.42
C ASN A 589 1.14 -13.51 -13.54
N ASN A 590 2.40 -13.60 -13.14
CA ASN A 590 2.88 -14.62 -12.21
C ASN A 590 3.68 -13.96 -11.09
N ILE A 591 3.59 -14.49 -9.88
CA ILE A 591 4.33 -13.99 -8.73
C ILE A 591 5.10 -15.09 -8.02
N LEU A 592 6.29 -14.73 -7.55
CA LEU A 592 7.05 -15.49 -6.56
C LEU A 592 7.04 -14.71 -5.24
N VAL A 593 6.38 -15.24 -4.23
CA VAL A 593 6.31 -14.65 -2.88
C VAL A 593 7.43 -15.26 -2.03
N VAL A 594 8.34 -14.42 -1.57
CA VAL A 594 9.45 -14.80 -0.69
C VAL A 594 9.15 -14.26 0.71
N LEU A 595 8.80 -15.17 1.63
CA LEU A 595 8.52 -14.81 3.01
C LEU A 595 9.76 -14.98 3.90
N PRO A 596 9.90 -14.21 4.98
CA PRO A 596 11.01 -14.36 5.91
C PRO A 596 10.93 -15.73 6.61
N ASN A 597 12.08 -16.38 6.76
CA ASN A 597 12.21 -17.65 7.50
C ASN A 597 12.66 -17.39 8.93
N ARG A 598 11.89 -16.56 9.66
CA ARG A 598 12.20 -16.15 11.05
C ARG A 598 10.93 -16.14 11.87
N ILE A 599 10.97 -16.78 13.04
CA ILE A 599 9.89 -16.73 14.03
C ILE A 599 9.77 -15.27 14.54
N GLY A 600 8.54 -14.82 14.83
CA GLY A 600 8.29 -13.48 15.37
C GLY A 600 8.58 -12.31 14.42
N HIS A 601 8.88 -12.56 13.14
CA HIS A 601 9.17 -11.48 12.20
C HIS A 601 7.96 -10.54 12.07
N PRO A 602 8.09 -9.20 12.33
CA PRO A 602 6.96 -8.27 12.41
C PRO A 602 6.16 -8.17 11.10
N LEU A 603 6.85 -8.37 9.95
CA LEU A 603 6.22 -8.35 8.64
C LEU A 603 5.54 -9.69 8.29
N LEU A 604 5.66 -10.72 9.12
CA LEU A 604 4.95 -11.98 8.89
C LEU A 604 3.59 -11.92 9.56
N ASN A 605 2.63 -11.35 8.87
CA ASN A 605 1.26 -11.20 9.35
C ASN A 605 0.25 -11.48 8.24
N ARG A 606 -1.00 -11.64 8.65
CA ARG A 606 -2.14 -11.98 7.78
C ARG A 606 -2.25 -11.04 6.57
N GLN A 607 -2.17 -9.75 6.81
CA GLN A 607 -2.36 -8.72 5.78
C GLN A 607 -1.24 -8.74 4.73
N ILE A 608 0.02 -8.99 5.13
CA ILE A 608 1.15 -9.16 4.20
C ILE A 608 0.91 -10.34 3.27
N ILE A 609 0.56 -11.50 3.85
CA ILE A 609 0.36 -12.72 3.08
C ILE A 609 -0.82 -12.55 2.12
N TYR A 610 -1.96 -12.04 2.62
CA TYR A 610 -3.14 -11.76 1.81
C TYR A 610 -2.83 -10.78 0.68
N THR A 611 -2.15 -9.66 0.99
CA THR A 611 -1.78 -8.67 -0.02
C THR A 611 -0.89 -9.27 -1.09
N ALA A 612 0.10 -10.09 -0.72
CA ALA A 612 1.01 -10.72 -1.66
C ALA A 612 0.29 -11.64 -2.63
N ILE A 613 -0.46 -12.64 -2.12
CA ILE A 613 -1.10 -13.65 -2.97
C ILE A 613 -2.16 -13.05 -3.90
N THR A 614 -2.79 -11.95 -3.49
CA THR A 614 -3.82 -11.28 -4.31
C THR A 614 -3.25 -10.37 -5.40
N ARG A 615 -1.92 -10.26 -5.55
CA ARG A 615 -1.26 -9.48 -6.64
C ARG A 615 -1.17 -10.23 -7.96
N THR A 616 -1.50 -11.50 -8.01
CA THR A 616 -1.41 -12.31 -9.23
C THR A 616 -2.67 -12.24 -10.09
N LYS A 617 -2.48 -12.52 -11.37
CA LYS A 617 -3.53 -12.85 -12.35
C LYS A 617 -3.38 -14.27 -12.88
N GLY A 618 -2.36 -15.02 -12.43
CA GLY A 618 -2.03 -16.37 -12.89
C GLY A 618 -1.40 -17.19 -11.77
N ASN A 619 -0.21 -17.73 -11.98
CA ASN A 619 0.44 -18.63 -11.02
C ASN A 619 1.03 -17.89 -9.83
N THR A 620 0.92 -18.50 -8.67
CA THR A 620 1.56 -18.04 -7.42
C THR A 620 2.53 -19.09 -6.92
N TYR A 621 3.78 -18.69 -6.72
CA TYR A 621 4.83 -19.50 -6.12
C TYR A 621 5.15 -18.93 -4.74
N ILE A 622 5.12 -19.75 -3.70
CA ILE A 622 5.37 -19.32 -2.32
C ILE A 622 6.60 -20.06 -1.80
N LEU A 623 7.65 -19.31 -1.45
CA LEU A 623 8.82 -19.81 -0.75
C LEU A 623 8.70 -19.39 0.72
N ALA A 624 8.47 -20.36 1.60
CA ALA A 624 8.23 -20.14 3.02
C ALA A 624 8.54 -21.37 3.86
N ASN A 625 8.52 -21.22 5.18
CA ASN A 625 8.39 -22.33 6.11
C ASN A 625 6.90 -22.54 6.41
N GLN A 626 6.41 -23.78 6.36
CA GLN A 626 4.99 -24.10 6.53
C GLN A 626 4.43 -23.63 7.87
N GLU A 627 5.15 -23.86 8.98
CA GLU A 627 4.73 -23.45 10.32
C GLU A 627 4.67 -21.92 10.45
N LEU A 628 5.68 -21.23 9.89
CA LEU A 628 5.74 -19.78 9.91
C LEU A 628 4.64 -19.14 9.04
N LEU A 629 4.31 -19.75 7.92
CA LEU A 629 3.19 -19.30 7.09
C LEU A 629 1.88 -19.36 7.88
N GLN A 630 1.62 -20.45 8.61
CA GLN A 630 0.45 -20.57 9.47
C GLN A 630 0.45 -19.50 10.58
N LYS A 631 1.56 -19.36 11.32
CA LYS A 631 1.71 -18.31 12.35
C LYS A 631 1.47 -16.90 11.78
N GLY A 632 1.96 -16.65 10.57
CA GLY A 632 1.70 -15.39 9.88
C GLY A 632 0.21 -15.17 9.59
N CYS A 633 -0.51 -16.21 9.17
CA CYS A 633 -1.95 -16.12 8.94
C CYS A 633 -2.76 -15.96 10.23
N ASP A 634 -2.29 -16.50 11.34
CA ASP A 634 -2.91 -16.31 12.66
C ASP A 634 -2.64 -14.91 13.23
N ASN A 635 -1.50 -14.32 12.87
CA ASN A 635 -1.09 -12.99 13.32
C ASN A 635 -1.81 -11.90 12.53
N ARG A 636 -2.90 -11.35 13.08
CA ARG A 636 -3.59 -10.20 12.51
C ARG A 636 -2.94 -8.90 12.96
N LEU A 637 -2.54 -8.06 12.03
CA LEU A 637 -2.06 -6.71 12.34
C LEU A 637 -3.24 -5.85 12.77
N ILE A 638 -3.25 -5.45 14.04
CA ILE A 638 -4.27 -4.56 14.62
C ILE A 638 -3.56 -3.27 15.05
N ARG A 639 -4.08 -2.13 14.61
CA ARG A 639 -3.59 -0.80 14.97
C ARG A 639 -4.68 -0.02 15.67
N ASP A 640 -4.36 0.53 16.84
CA ASP A 640 -5.28 1.39 17.56
C ASP A 640 -5.40 2.75 16.88
N CYS A 641 -6.58 3.12 16.48
CA CYS A 641 -6.87 4.40 15.84
C CYS A 641 -7.96 5.21 16.55
N ASN A 642 -8.92 4.55 17.19
CA ASN A 642 -9.98 5.10 18.05
C ASN A 642 -10.69 6.38 17.53
N ILE A 643 -10.98 6.45 16.22
CA ILE A 643 -11.55 7.67 15.61
C ILE A 643 -12.94 8.00 16.15
N PHE A 644 -13.75 7.00 16.46
CA PHE A 644 -15.16 7.15 16.83
C PHE A 644 -15.48 6.75 18.29
N GLN A 645 -14.46 6.69 19.14
CA GLN A 645 -14.61 6.42 20.58
C GLN A 645 -14.57 7.69 21.41
#